data_687965496d655ea0f107477c86730a48
#
_entry.id   687965496d655ea0f107477c86730a48
#
_cell.length_a   1.000
_cell.length_b   1.000
_cell.length_c   1.000
_cell.angle_alpha   90.00
_cell.angle_beta   90.00
_cell.angle_gamma   90.00
#
_symmetry.space_group_name_H-M   'P 1'
#
loop_
_entity.id
_entity.type
_entity.pdbx_description
1 polymer ?
#
loop_
_entity_poly.entity_id
_entity_poly.type
_entity_poly.pdbx_seq_one_letter_code
_entity_poly.pdbx_strand_id
1 'polypeptide(L)'
;MTPVRPTRLSGLEPLVITPDLLFINVGERTNVTGSAQFRKLIKEGRYEEAVDVARQQVASGAQILDVNMDEGLIDSEAAMTRYLNLIMSEPDIARIPVMVDSSKWGVIEAGLKCLQGKSVVNSISLKEGEALFREHARKVLRYGAAAVVMAFDESGQADTCARKVEICVRAYRILVDEIGFPPQDIIFDPNIFAVATGIEEHDNYAVDFIEATRIIKQTLPHCHVSGGVSNVSFSFRGNETVRQAIHSVFLYHAIAAGMDMGIVNAGAMPIYDELEPELRERVEDVILNRRSDATERLLEIAERYKGKKGAAKTEDLAWRDKPVAQRLAHALVHGLDAFVEEDTELARRASSRPLDVIEGPLMDGMNVVGDLFGAGKMFLPQVVKSARVMKKAVAYLLPYIEAEKARSGDTAKSNGKIIMATVKGDVHDIGKNIVGVVLACNNFEVVDLGVMVPAQKILDAAREHNADLIGLSGLITPSLEEMSHVAREMERQGFNLPLLIGGATTSRAHTALKIDPHYKAPTVWVKDASRAVGVAQSLISRDLREAFVAANEADYAEIRARHRNRGDAKRLVSLEHARGQKFQGGWDNYTPPAPDQPGLHVFDDYPLAELVDYIDWTPFFQAWELAGKFPAILTDEIVGTQASDLYKDARAMLERIVSEKWLTAKAVFGLWPANSIGDDVRVQHPLGETTLHFLRQQVDKPAERPDFCLADFIAPADSGRQDWIGAFAVTAGIGIDAHVARFEAEHDDYNAILLKALADRFAEALAERLHQRVRTEFWGHERAETLDNEALIDEQYRGIRPAPGYPACPEHSEKRRLFDLLQAEANAGMELTESFAMLPTAAVSGYYFSHPQSQYFVVGRLSREQVSDYARRKGVDRAQAERWLASNLDYDPE
;
A
#
# COMPACT_ATOMS: atom_id res chain seq x y z
N MET A 1 15.58 18.07 -32.65
CA MET A 1 15.76 16.77 -31.97
C MET A 1 14.39 16.35 -31.46
N THR A 2 13.90 15.18 -31.86
CA THR A 2 12.67 14.63 -31.31
C THR A 2 12.90 14.41 -29.80
N PRO A 3 12.03 14.86 -28.89
CA PRO A 3 12.22 14.61 -27.46
C PRO A 3 12.27 13.10 -27.20
N VAL A 4 13.33 12.64 -26.57
CA VAL A 4 13.45 11.23 -26.21
C VAL A 4 12.40 10.90 -25.15
N ARG A 5 11.63 9.86 -25.40
CA ARG A 5 10.59 9.42 -24.49
C ARG A 5 11.25 8.70 -23.28
N PRO A 6 10.76 8.89 -22.07
CA PRO A 6 11.24 8.12 -20.92
C PRO A 6 10.98 6.62 -21.12
N THR A 7 11.78 5.77 -20.51
CA THR A 7 11.53 4.32 -20.46
C THR A 7 10.20 4.05 -19.78
N ARG A 8 9.38 3.23 -20.44
CA ARG A 8 8.07 2.83 -19.93
C ARG A 8 8.01 1.32 -19.90
N LEU A 9 8.01 0.77 -18.70
CA LEU A 9 7.73 -0.63 -18.46
C LEU A 9 6.30 -0.78 -17.94
N SER A 10 5.73 -1.98 -18.00
CA SER A 10 4.40 -2.23 -17.45
C SER A 10 4.17 -3.69 -17.14
N GLY A 11 3.52 -3.92 -16.01
CA GLY A 11 2.62 -5.03 -15.80
C GLY A 11 1.19 -4.56 -16.13
N LEU A 12 0.24 -4.73 -15.23
CA LEU A 12 -1.10 -4.11 -15.32
C LEU A 12 -1.02 -2.58 -15.07
N GLU A 13 -0.02 -2.13 -14.31
CA GLU A 13 0.26 -0.72 -14.06
C GLU A 13 1.54 -0.29 -14.81
N PRO A 14 1.60 0.97 -15.29
CA PRO A 14 2.81 1.48 -15.92
C PRO A 14 3.88 1.87 -14.89
N LEU A 15 5.11 1.51 -15.17
CA LEU A 15 6.31 2.02 -14.50
C LEU A 15 7.04 2.95 -15.49
N VAL A 16 7.04 4.25 -15.23
CA VAL A 16 7.73 5.25 -16.07
C VAL A 16 9.01 5.66 -15.35
N ILE A 17 10.15 5.42 -16.01
CA ILE A 17 11.48 5.77 -15.47
C ILE A 17 11.79 7.20 -15.88
N THR A 18 11.64 8.13 -14.96
CA THR A 18 11.93 9.55 -15.13
C THR A 18 13.21 9.94 -14.40
N PRO A 19 13.84 11.07 -14.73
CA PRO A 19 15.04 11.56 -14.00
C PRO A 19 14.79 11.81 -12.49
N ASP A 20 13.53 12.02 -12.10
CA ASP A 20 13.14 12.25 -10.71
C ASP A 20 12.93 10.95 -9.91
N LEU A 21 12.98 9.79 -10.57
CA LEU A 21 12.91 8.48 -9.92
C LEU A 21 14.31 8.11 -9.41
N LEU A 22 14.49 8.13 -8.08
CA LEU A 22 15.81 8.04 -7.46
C LEU A 22 16.51 6.70 -7.70
N PHE A 23 15.78 5.58 -7.58
CA PHE A 23 16.31 4.23 -7.77
C PHE A 23 15.17 3.20 -7.91
N ILE A 24 15.40 2.15 -8.69
CA ILE A 24 14.42 1.10 -8.94
C ILE A 24 14.89 -0.20 -8.30
N ASN A 25 14.08 -0.74 -7.38
CA ASN A 25 14.31 -2.04 -6.77
C ASN A 25 13.79 -3.16 -7.67
N VAL A 26 14.68 -4.02 -8.14
CA VAL A 26 14.36 -5.26 -8.84
C VAL A 26 14.46 -6.41 -7.85
N GLY A 27 13.33 -7.05 -7.54
CA GLY A 27 13.26 -8.09 -6.52
C GLY A 27 13.93 -9.40 -6.97
N GLU A 28 14.93 -9.88 -6.23
CA GLU A 28 15.78 -11.04 -6.57
C GLU A 28 15.32 -12.40 -6.01
N ARG A 29 14.28 -12.44 -5.17
CA ARG A 29 13.92 -13.67 -4.41
C ARG A 29 13.17 -14.71 -5.23
N THR A 30 12.62 -14.38 -6.37
CA THR A 30 12.01 -15.29 -7.35
C THR A 30 13.02 -15.87 -8.35
N ASN A 31 14.26 -16.00 -7.91
CA ASN A 31 15.37 -16.53 -8.67
C ASN A 31 15.89 -17.82 -8.00
N VAL A 32 15.82 -18.96 -8.71
CA VAL A 32 16.23 -20.29 -8.19
C VAL A 32 17.72 -20.36 -7.88
N THR A 33 18.56 -19.51 -8.49
CA THR A 33 19.99 -19.45 -8.20
C THR A 33 20.30 -18.62 -6.96
N GLY A 34 19.53 -17.56 -6.72
CA GLY A 34 19.71 -16.59 -5.62
C GLY A 34 18.96 -16.96 -4.34
N SER A 35 17.80 -17.65 -4.43
CA SER A 35 16.93 -17.96 -3.30
C SER A 35 16.84 -19.48 -3.04
N ALA A 36 17.40 -19.94 -1.91
CA ALA A 36 17.33 -21.35 -1.52
C ALA A 36 15.88 -21.80 -1.23
N GLN A 37 15.07 -20.93 -0.64
CA GLN A 37 13.64 -21.16 -0.38
C GLN A 37 12.87 -21.34 -1.70
N PHE A 38 13.00 -20.39 -2.60
CA PHE A 38 12.31 -20.42 -3.88
C PHE A 38 12.72 -21.64 -4.72
N ARG A 39 14.03 -21.94 -4.77
CA ARG A 39 14.56 -23.15 -5.43
C ARG A 39 13.91 -24.42 -4.89
N LYS A 40 13.77 -24.54 -3.55
CA LYS A 40 13.15 -25.71 -2.92
C LYS A 40 11.68 -25.84 -3.35
N LEU A 41 10.91 -24.77 -3.32
CA LEU A 41 9.50 -24.77 -3.71
C LEU A 41 9.30 -25.17 -5.17
N ILE A 42 10.11 -24.65 -6.08
CA ILE A 42 10.05 -24.98 -7.50
C ILE A 42 10.42 -26.45 -7.75
N LYS A 43 11.48 -26.96 -7.11
CA LYS A 43 11.90 -28.37 -7.21
C LYS A 43 10.85 -29.34 -6.67
N GLU A 44 10.16 -28.99 -5.61
CA GLU A 44 9.09 -29.79 -5.01
C GLU A 44 7.75 -29.66 -5.74
N GLY A 45 7.65 -28.81 -6.76
CA GLY A 45 6.43 -28.56 -7.52
C GLY A 45 5.38 -27.72 -6.79
N ARG A 46 5.75 -27.05 -5.69
CA ARG A 46 4.91 -26.21 -4.82
C ARG A 46 4.83 -24.78 -5.37
N TYR A 47 4.26 -24.67 -6.57
CA TYR A 47 4.21 -23.38 -7.29
C TYR A 47 3.30 -22.36 -6.63
N GLU A 48 2.23 -22.79 -5.97
CA GLU A 48 1.31 -21.87 -5.27
C GLU A 48 2.01 -21.16 -4.12
N GLU A 49 2.79 -21.87 -3.32
CA GLU A 49 3.62 -21.27 -2.26
C GLU A 49 4.79 -20.44 -2.84
N ALA A 50 5.28 -20.79 -4.02
CA ALA A 50 6.28 -19.98 -4.72
C ALA A 50 5.71 -18.62 -5.19
N VAL A 51 4.40 -18.52 -5.45
CA VAL A 51 3.69 -17.26 -5.74
C VAL A 51 3.76 -16.30 -4.55
N ASP A 52 3.72 -16.81 -3.31
CA ASP A 52 3.83 -15.96 -2.11
C ASP A 52 5.19 -15.28 -2.01
N VAL A 53 6.26 -15.91 -2.53
CA VAL A 53 7.59 -15.26 -2.60
C VAL A 53 7.55 -14.04 -3.52
N ALA A 54 6.83 -14.10 -4.64
CA ALA A 54 6.62 -12.94 -5.50
C ALA A 54 5.78 -11.87 -4.82
N ARG A 55 4.67 -12.27 -4.18
CA ARG A 55 3.78 -11.35 -3.44
C ARG A 55 4.52 -10.60 -2.36
N GLN A 56 5.37 -11.28 -1.57
CA GLN A 56 6.19 -10.67 -0.54
C GLN A 56 7.16 -9.62 -1.10
N GLN A 57 7.81 -9.88 -2.23
CA GLN A 57 8.71 -8.89 -2.84
C GLN A 57 7.98 -7.64 -3.32
N VAL A 58 6.80 -7.82 -3.94
CA VAL A 58 5.97 -6.68 -4.37
C VAL A 58 5.50 -5.87 -3.15
N ALA A 59 5.08 -6.53 -2.09
CA ALA A 59 4.70 -5.89 -0.83
C ALA A 59 5.87 -5.16 -0.15
N SER A 60 7.09 -5.69 -0.28
CA SER A 60 8.33 -5.08 0.23
C SER A 60 8.89 -3.95 -0.66
N GLY A 61 8.17 -3.53 -1.70
CA GLY A 61 8.53 -2.38 -2.51
C GLY A 61 9.34 -2.70 -3.77
N ALA A 62 9.42 -3.95 -4.20
CA ALA A 62 9.94 -4.26 -5.53
C ALA A 62 9.09 -3.60 -6.61
N GLN A 63 9.74 -2.89 -7.54
CA GLN A 63 9.10 -2.19 -8.65
C GLN A 63 9.19 -2.98 -9.96
N ILE A 64 10.09 -3.95 -10.02
CA ILE A 64 10.24 -4.96 -11.07
C ILE A 64 10.48 -6.30 -10.35
N LEU A 65 9.94 -7.38 -10.88
CA LEU A 65 10.14 -8.72 -10.33
C LEU A 65 11.08 -9.53 -11.23
N ASP A 66 12.27 -9.89 -10.72
CA ASP A 66 13.19 -10.79 -11.41
C ASP A 66 12.78 -12.24 -11.22
N VAL A 67 12.58 -12.99 -12.32
CA VAL A 67 12.17 -14.40 -12.31
C VAL A 67 13.16 -15.24 -13.08
N ASN A 68 13.83 -16.17 -12.37
CA ASN A 68 14.79 -17.10 -12.94
C ASN A 68 14.47 -18.55 -12.56
N MET A 69 14.49 -19.45 -13.57
CA MET A 69 14.23 -20.88 -13.44
C MET A 69 15.41 -21.75 -13.91
N ASP A 70 16.64 -21.20 -13.92
CA ASP A 70 17.84 -21.91 -14.37
C ASP A 70 18.34 -22.90 -13.30
N GLU A 71 17.71 -24.06 -13.22
CA GLU A 71 18.09 -25.17 -12.32
C GLU A 71 18.24 -26.46 -13.12
N GLY A 72 19.37 -27.14 -12.94
CA GLY A 72 19.75 -28.28 -13.74
C GLY A 72 18.87 -29.53 -13.64
N LEU A 73 18.00 -29.60 -12.63
CA LEU A 73 17.14 -30.74 -12.34
C LEU A 73 15.67 -30.55 -12.73
N ILE A 74 15.32 -29.39 -13.36
CA ILE A 74 13.97 -29.11 -13.80
C ILE A 74 13.95 -28.71 -15.28
N ASP A 75 12.77 -28.86 -15.90
CA ASP A 75 12.50 -28.25 -17.21
C ASP A 75 12.25 -26.76 -17.02
N SER A 76 13.31 -25.96 -17.27
CA SER A 76 13.28 -24.51 -17.04
C SER A 76 12.24 -23.77 -17.90
N GLU A 77 11.95 -24.23 -19.14
CA GLU A 77 10.96 -23.61 -20.02
C GLU A 77 9.53 -23.87 -19.49
N ALA A 78 9.24 -25.11 -19.12
CA ALA A 78 7.95 -25.48 -18.55
C ALA A 78 7.73 -24.82 -17.18
N ALA A 79 8.78 -24.79 -16.33
CA ALA A 79 8.71 -24.13 -15.01
C ALA A 79 8.48 -22.62 -15.13
N MET A 80 9.20 -21.93 -16.03
CA MET A 80 9.04 -20.50 -16.32
C MET A 80 7.61 -20.21 -16.79
N THR A 81 7.12 -20.99 -17.76
CA THR A 81 5.76 -20.84 -18.30
C THR A 81 4.70 -21.01 -17.22
N ARG A 82 4.82 -22.08 -16.42
CA ARG A 82 3.85 -22.37 -15.36
C ARG A 82 3.83 -21.28 -14.29
N TYR A 83 4.99 -20.87 -13.81
CA TYR A 83 5.12 -19.89 -12.76
C TYR A 83 4.64 -18.50 -13.20
N LEU A 84 5.04 -18.04 -14.39
CA LEU A 84 4.60 -16.75 -14.92
C LEU A 84 3.09 -16.70 -15.14
N ASN A 85 2.48 -17.79 -15.62
CA ASN A 85 1.02 -17.84 -15.75
C ASN A 85 0.30 -17.74 -14.40
N LEU A 86 0.88 -18.32 -13.33
CA LEU A 86 0.33 -18.20 -11.98
C LEU A 86 0.44 -16.76 -11.46
N ILE A 87 1.63 -16.15 -11.50
CA ILE A 87 1.79 -14.77 -11.00
C ILE A 87 1.03 -13.72 -11.84
N MET A 88 0.82 -13.98 -13.13
CA MET A 88 0.02 -13.10 -14.00
C MET A 88 -1.48 -13.22 -13.72
N SER A 89 -1.95 -14.28 -13.06
CA SER A 89 -3.33 -14.38 -12.60
C SER A 89 -3.59 -13.66 -11.27
N GLU A 90 -2.52 -13.23 -10.57
CA GLU A 90 -2.58 -12.51 -9.30
C GLU A 90 -2.44 -10.99 -9.54
N PRO A 91 -3.53 -10.20 -9.42
CA PRO A 91 -3.50 -8.77 -9.74
C PRO A 91 -2.48 -7.98 -8.93
N ASP A 92 -2.28 -8.33 -7.64
CA ASP A 92 -1.36 -7.66 -6.74
C ASP A 92 0.10 -7.85 -7.16
N ILE A 93 0.43 -8.97 -7.81
CA ILE A 93 1.77 -9.24 -8.35
C ILE A 93 1.88 -8.71 -9.78
N ALA A 94 0.90 -9.04 -10.61
CA ALA A 94 0.88 -8.69 -12.03
C ALA A 94 0.88 -7.17 -12.30
N ARG A 95 0.58 -6.33 -11.30
CA ARG A 95 0.61 -4.88 -11.43
C ARG A 95 1.98 -4.32 -11.79
N ILE A 96 3.08 -4.95 -11.34
CA ILE A 96 4.44 -4.52 -11.67
C ILE A 96 5.00 -5.28 -12.88
N PRO A 97 5.96 -4.70 -13.64
CA PRO A 97 6.63 -5.41 -14.73
C PRO A 97 7.50 -6.55 -14.22
N VAL A 98 7.64 -7.57 -15.07
CA VAL A 98 8.50 -8.73 -14.80
C VAL A 98 9.78 -8.64 -15.63
N MET A 99 10.91 -8.99 -15.01
CA MET A 99 12.20 -9.24 -15.65
C MET A 99 12.36 -10.74 -15.82
N VAL A 100 12.38 -11.21 -17.06
CA VAL A 100 12.60 -12.64 -17.38
C VAL A 100 14.10 -12.88 -17.43
N ASP A 101 14.61 -13.63 -16.46
CA ASP A 101 16.03 -13.91 -16.28
C ASP A 101 16.36 -15.37 -16.62
N SER A 102 17.25 -15.57 -17.59
CA SER A 102 17.81 -16.89 -17.89
C SER A 102 19.08 -16.78 -18.74
N SER A 103 19.98 -17.76 -18.56
CA SER A 103 21.13 -17.98 -19.41
C SER A 103 20.77 -18.62 -20.77
N LYS A 104 19.53 -19.12 -20.92
CA LYS A 104 19.06 -19.86 -22.11
C LYS A 104 17.97 -19.07 -22.83
N TRP A 105 18.18 -18.80 -24.12
CA TRP A 105 17.23 -18.04 -24.92
C TRP A 105 15.82 -18.68 -24.97
N GLY A 106 15.74 -20.03 -25.09
CA GLY A 106 14.45 -20.73 -25.10
C GLY A 106 13.59 -20.43 -23.85
N VAL A 107 14.22 -20.35 -22.67
CA VAL A 107 13.54 -20.02 -21.41
C VAL A 107 13.07 -18.57 -21.40
N ILE A 108 13.91 -17.61 -21.88
CA ILE A 108 13.52 -16.21 -22.03
C ILE A 108 12.31 -16.09 -22.96
N GLU A 109 12.36 -16.74 -24.11
CA GLU A 109 11.27 -16.67 -25.09
C GLU A 109 9.97 -17.31 -24.59
N ALA A 110 10.06 -18.44 -23.85
CA ALA A 110 8.92 -19.06 -23.17
C ALA A 110 8.29 -18.09 -22.15
N GLY A 111 9.12 -17.40 -21.36
CA GLY A 111 8.65 -16.40 -20.40
C GLY A 111 7.99 -15.19 -21.06
N LEU A 112 8.58 -14.64 -22.10
CA LEU A 112 8.03 -13.47 -22.82
C LEU A 112 6.64 -13.76 -23.41
N LYS A 113 6.36 -15.01 -23.82
CA LYS A 113 5.03 -15.41 -24.33
C LYS A 113 3.94 -15.43 -23.25
N CYS A 114 4.30 -15.47 -21.97
CA CYS A 114 3.36 -15.49 -20.85
C CYS A 114 3.02 -14.09 -20.34
N LEU A 115 3.81 -13.07 -20.67
CA LEU A 115 3.71 -11.75 -20.08
C LEU A 115 2.85 -10.81 -20.92
N GLN A 116 2.09 -9.96 -20.22
CA GLN A 116 1.37 -8.83 -20.79
C GLN A 116 2.04 -7.53 -20.38
N GLY A 117 1.98 -6.52 -21.22
CA GLY A 117 2.66 -5.26 -21.00
C GLY A 117 4.10 -5.28 -21.50
N LYS A 118 4.91 -4.34 -21.00
CA LYS A 118 6.32 -4.19 -21.42
C LYS A 118 7.25 -4.71 -20.32
N SER A 119 7.79 -5.89 -20.53
CA SER A 119 8.72 -6.59 -19.64
C SER A 119 10.19 -6.21 -19.90
N VAL A 120 11.08 -6.80 -19.11
CA VAL A 120 12.54 -6.70 -19.26
C VAL A 120 13.10 -8.10 -19.51
N VAL A 121 14.06 -8.21 -20.42
CA VAL A 121 14.86 -9.42 -20.65
C VAL A 121 16.19 -9.31 -19.90
N ASN A 122 16.55 -10.31 -19.11
CA ASN A 122 17.84 -10.45 -18.46
C ASN A 122 18.44 -11.80 -18.85
N SER A 123 19.44 -11.86 -19.73
CA SER A 123 20.11 -10.78 -20.42
C SER A 123 20.54 -11.19 -21.84
N ILE A 124 20.99 -10.23 -22.61
CA ILE A 124 21.72 -10.47 -23.86
C ILE A 124 23.16 -9.99 -23.71
N SER A 125 24.09 -10.58 -24.44
CA SER A 125 25.52 -10.22 -24.39
C SER A 125 26.27 -10.58 -25.66
N LEU A 126 27.48 -10.05 -25.81
CA LEU A 126 28.38 -10.36 -26.92
C LEU A 126 29.19 -11.65 -26.68
N LYS A 127 28.93 -12.41 -25.63
CA LYS A 127 29.65 -13.64 -25.24
C LYS A 127 29.81 -14.63 -26.40
N GLU A 128 28.76 -14.85 -27.15
CA GLU A 128 28.71 -15.81 -28.25
C GLU A 128 28.82 -15.12 -29.63
N GLY A 129 29.34 -13.88 -29.65
CA GLY A 129 29.60 -13.08 -30.82
C GLY A 129 28.44 -12.20 -31.28
N GLU A 130 28.76 -11.28 -32.19
CA GLU A 130 27.83 -10.22 -32.62
C GLU A 130 26.63 -10.74 -33.43
N ALA A 131 26.80 -11.88 -34.16
CA ALA A 131 25.71 -12.42 -34.96
C ALA A 131 24.51 -12.86 -34.09
N LEU A 132 24.79 -13.62 -33.04
CA LEU A 132 23.79 -14.09 -32.10
C LEU A 132 23.22 -12.92 -31.25
N PHE A 133 24.08 -12.00 -30.85
CA PHE A 133 23.67 -10.78 -30.16
C PHE A 133 22.65 -9.97 -30.96
N ARG A 134 22.90 -9.75 -32.27
CA ARG A 134 21.96 -9.07 -33.18
C ARG A 134 20.64 -9.86 -33.34
N GLU A 135 20.72 -11.19 -33.40
CA GLU A 135 19.52 -12.02 -33.48
C GLU A 135 18.64 -11.86 -32.24
N HIS A 136 19.24 -12.04 -31.04
CA HIS A 136 18.53 -11.88 -29.77
C HIS A 136 17.96 -10.48 -29.60
N ALA A 137 18.74 -9.43 -29.91
CA ALA A 137 18.27 -8.06 -29.82
C ALA A 137 17.06 -7.77 -30.72
N ARG A 138 17.04 -8.30 -31.97
CA ARG A 138 15.87 -8.17 -32.85
C ARG A 138 14.66 -8.93 -32.31
N LYS A 139 14.84 -10.07 -31.66
CA LYS A 139 13.75 -10.81 -31.02
C LYS A 139 13.20 -10.04 -29.82
N VAL A 140 14.06 -9.49 -28.94
CA VAL A 140 13.63 -8.65 -27.82
C VAL A 140 12.83 -7.44 -28.31
N LEU A 141 13.32 -6.76 -29.34
CA LEU A 141 12.63 -5.63 -29.97
C LEU A 141 11.24 -6.03 -30.52
N ARG A 142 11.13 -7.23 -31.11
CA ARG A 142 9.85 -7.77 -31.61
C ARG A 142 8.83 -8.04 -30.52
N TYR A 143 9.29 -8.54 -29.35
CA TYR A 143 8.45 -8.69 -28.18
C TYR A 143 8.12 -7.36 -27.48
N GLY A 144 8.79 -6.27 -27.86
CA GLY A 144 8.59 -4.94 -27.30
C GLY A 144 9.16 -4.79 -25.87
N ALA A 145 10.08 -5.67 -25.47
CA ALA A 145 10.69 -5.66 -24.14
C ALA A 145 11.90 -4.72 -24.07
N ALA A 146 12.26 -4.25 -22.87
CA ALA A 146 13.58 -3.68 -22.61
C ALA A 146 14.61 -4.79 -22.41
N ALA A 147 15.90 -4.49 -22.54
CA ALA A 147 16.96 -5.49 -22.45
C ALA A 147 18.03 -5.10 -21.45
N VAL A 148 18.34 -5.99 -20.52
CA VAL A 148 19.60 -5.96 -19.79
C VAL A 148 20.71 -6.48 -20.73
N VAL A 149 21.75 -5.66 -20.88
CA VAL A 149 22.93 -5.94 -21.73
C VAL A 149 24.14 -6.07 -20.84
N MET A 150 24.63 -7.32 -20.66
CA MET A 150 25.78 -7.57 -19.82
C MET A 150 27.09 -7.16 -20.52
N ALA A 151 28.01 -6.58 -19.78
CA ALA A 151 29.38 -6.31 -20.21
C ALA A 151 30.18 -7.62 -20.27
N PHE A 152 29.85 -8.47 -21.26
CA PHE A 152 30.37 -9.81 -21.48
C PHE A 152 30.56 -10.01 -22.99
N ASP A 153 31.82 -10.18 -23.43
CA ASP A 153 32.15 -10.44 -24.83
C ASP A 153 32.79 -11.84 -25.02
N GLU A 154 33.31 -12.06 -26.20
CA GLU A 154 33.93 -13.33 -26.60
C GLU A 154 35.18 -13.66 -25.74
N SER A 155 35.79 -12.66 -25.09
CA SER A 155 36.95 -12.81 -24.19
C SER A 155 36.58 -13.03 -22.72
N GLY A 156 35.28 -12.94 -22.36
CA GLY A 156 34.78 -13.12 -21.00
C GLY A 156 34.09 -11.90 -20.41
N GLN A 157 33.71 -12.03 -19.15
CA GLN A 157 33.11 -10.91 -18.40
C GLN A 157 34.13 -9.79 -18.17
N ALA A 158 33.68 -8.55 -18.33
CA ALA A 158 34.52 -7.38 -18.07
C ALA A 158 34.72 -7.20 -16.56
N ASP A 159 35.96 -7.19 -16.13
CA ASP A 159 36.41 -6.99 -14.75
C ASP A 159 36.87 -5.56 -14.46
N THR A 160 37.59 -4.95 -15.40
CA THR A 160 38.12 -3.58 -15.29
C THR A 160 37.16 -2.53 -15.86
N CYS A 161 37.24 -1.29 -15.35
CA CYS A 161 36.44 -0.15 -15.84
C CYS A 161 36.58 0.03 -17.35
N ALA A 162 37.79 -0.03 -17.89
CA ALA A 162 38.04 0.15 -19.32
C ALA A 162 37.29 -0.89 -20.19
N ARG A 163 37.36 -2.17 -19.81
CA ARG A 163 36.65 -3.24 -20.54
C ARG A 163 35.13 -3.14 -20.38
N LYS A 164 34.62 -2.78 -19.19
CA LYS A 164 33.20 -2.55 -18.96
C LYS A 164 32.66 -1.51 -19.92
N VAL A 165 33.33 -0.36 -20.04
CA VAL A 165 32.95 0.72 -20.93
C VAL A 165 33.11 0.32 -22.40
N GLU A 166 34.19 -0.32 -22.80
CA GLU A 166 34.44 -0.78 -24.17
C GLU A 166 33.32 -1.66 -24.69
N ILE A 167 32.96 -2.70 -23.93
CA ILE A 167 31.91 -3.64 -24.31
C ILE A 167 30.54 -2.95 -24.37
N CYS A 168 30.21 -2.10 -23.39
CA CYS A 168 28.96 -1.34 -23.39
C CYS A 168 28.87 -0.39 -24.60
N VAL A 169 29.92 0.30 -24.96
CA VAL A 169 29.98 1.17 -26.14
C VAL A 169 29.81 0.37 -27.44
N ARG A 170 30.48 -0.80 -27.54
CA ARG A 170 30.32 -1.71 -28.68
C ARG A 170 28.88 -2.21 -28.81
N ALA A 171 28.30 -2.69 -27.72
CA ALA A 171 26.93 -3.16 -27.68
C ALA A 171 25.92 -2.04 -28.02
N TYR A 172 26.12 -0.82 -27.46
CA TYR A 172 25.27 0.34 -27.74
C TYR A 172 25.24 0.67 -29.24
N ARG A 173 26.40 0.72 -29.91
CA ARG A 173 26.48 1.00 -31.36
C ARG A 173 25.71 -0.04 -32.16
N ILE A 174 25.89 -1.32 -31.90
CA ILE A 174 25.14 -2.40 -32.57
C ILE A 174 23.64 -2.24 -32.35
N LEU A 175 23.21 -2.00 -31.12
CA LEU A 175 21.79 -1.91 -30.77
C LEU A 175 21.13 -0.67 -31.42
N VAL A 176 21.72 0.49 -31.21
CA VAL A 176 21.12 1.78 -31.62
C VAL A 176 21.34 2.05 -33.11
N ASP A 177 22.61 1.98 -33.59
CA ASP A 177 22.95 2.41 -34.92
C ASP A 177 22.62 1.37 -36.00
N GLU A 178 22.70 0.08 -35.70
CA GLU A 178 22.48 -0.98 -36.68
C GLU A 178 21.09 -1.63 -36.58
N ILE A 179 20.57 -1.84 -35.36
CA ILE A 179 19.28 -2.53 -35.13
C ILE A 179 18.14 -1.52 -35.03
N GLY A 180 18.40 -0.30 -34.56
CA GLY A 180 17.39 0.70 -34.25
C GLY A 180 16.66 0.41 -32.90
N PHE A 181 17.36 -0.26 -31.97
CA PHE A 181 16.82 -0.49 -30.64
C PHE A 181 16.67 0.85 -29.91
N PRO A 182 15.56 1.10 -29.21
CA PRO A 182 15.37 2.35 -28.49
C PRO A 182 16.43 2.50 -27.36
N PRO A 183 17.24 3.56 -27.35
CA PRO A 183 18.32 3.69 -26.35
C PRO A 183 17.79 3.72 -24.91
N GLN A 184 16.59 4.25 -24.67
CA GLN A 184 15.94 4.27 -23.37
C GLN A 184 15.49 2.88 -22.88
N ASP A 185 15.45 1.86 -23.73
CA ASP A 185 15.10 0.50 -23.38
C ASP A 185 16.34 -0.40 -23.17
N ILE A 186 17.54 0.19 -23.22
CA ILE A 186 18.82 -0.48 -22.97
C ILE A 186 19.20 -0.27 -21.50
N ILE A 187 19.43 -1.38 -20.78
CA ILE A 187 19.86 -1.41 -19.38
C ILE A 187 21.20 -2.12 -19.33
N PHE A 188 22.29 -1.39 -19.14
CA PHE A 188 23.62 -2.02 -19.05
C PHE A 188 23.83 -2.64 -17.66
N ASP A 189 24.37 -3.88 -17.62
CA ASP A 189 24.96 -4.48 -16.45
C ASP A 189 26.48 -4.59 -16.65
N PRO A 190 27.25 -3.66 -16.06
CA PRO A 190 28.71 -3.68 -16.16
C PRO A 190 29.38 -4.78 -15.31
N ASN A 191 28.67 -5.74 -14.78
CA ASN A 191 29.06 -6.83 -13.89
C ASN A 191 29.54 -6.34 -12.51
N ILE A 192 28.83 -6.73 -11.47
CA ILE A 192 29.24 -6.54 -10.07
C ILE A 192 29.95 -7.80 -9.60
N PHE A 193 31.18 -7.67 -9.15
CA PHE A 193 32.02 -8.73 -8.59
C PHE A 193 32.23 -8.59 -7.10
N ALA A 194 32.56 -9.71 -6.45
CA ALA A 194 32.84 -9.73 -5.01
C ALA A 194 34.10 -8.95 -4.66
N VAL A 195 34.02 -8.15 -3.59
CA VAL A 195 35.15 -7.47 -2.96
C VAL A 195 35.59 -8.19 -1.68
N ALA A 196 36.69 -7.77 -1.09
CA ALA A 196 37.27 -8.35 0.14
C ALA A 196 37.42 -9.89 0.07
N THR A 197 37.89 -10.39 -1.05
CA THR A 197 38.11 -11.82 -1.28
C THR A 197 39.50 -12.30 -0.78
N GLY A 198 40.37 -11.37 -0.40
CA GLY A 198 41.79 -11.63 -0.08
C GLY A 198 42.66 -11.76 -1.31
N ILE A 199 42.15 -11.44 -2.51
CA ILE A 199 42.89 -11.42 -3.78
C ILE A 199 43.05 -9.97 -4.20
N GLU A 200 44.28 -9.47 -4.33
CA GLU A 200 44.64 -8.08 -4.59
C GLU A 200 43.99 -7.54 -5.91
N GLU A 201 43.89 -8.38 -6.95
CA GLU A 201 43.27 -8.04 -8.22
C GLU A 201 41.76 -7.74 -8.08
N HIS A 202 41.10 -8.22 -7.01
CA HIS A 202 39.68 -8.01 -6.74
C HIS A 202 39.39 -6.73 -5.96
N ASP A 203 40.39 -6.09 -5.39
CA ASP A 203 40.18 -4.95 -4.49
C ASP A 203 39.59 -3.73 -5.21
N ASN A 204 39.79 -3.63 -6.53
CA ASN A 204 39.27 -2.50 -7.32
C ASN A 204 37.90 -2.76 -7.99
N TYR A 205 37.33 -3.94 -7.88
CA TYR A 205 36.11 -4.30 -8.64
C TYR A 205 34.92 -3.40 -8.39
N ALA A 206 34.71 -2.94 -7.16
CA ALA A 206 33.62 -2.01 -6.86
C ALA A 206 33.89 -0.61 -7.42
N VAL A 207 35.13 -0.13 -7.34
CA VAL A 207 35.56 1.14 -7.94
C VAL A 207 35.38 1.10 -9.44
N ASP A 208 35.82 0.01 -10.09
CA ASP A 208 35.68 -0.18 -11.54
C ASP A 208 34.24 -0.17 -12.00
N PHE A 209 33.32 -0.75 -11.22
CA PHE A 209 31.88 -0.69 -11.54
C PHE A 209 31.32 0.74 -11.40
N ILE A 210 31.66 1.43 -10.31
CA ILE A 210 31.19 2.79 -10.03
C ILE A 210 31.68 3.77 -11.11
N GLU A 211 32.98 3.70 -11.48
CA GLU A 211 33.56 4.54 -12.52
C GLU A 211 32.99 4.20 -13.92
N ALA A 212 32.88 2.92 -14.25
CA ALA A 212 32.25 2.50 -15.50
C ALA A 212 30.80 3.00 -15.61
N THR A 213 30.02 2.92 -14.53
CA THR A 213 28.67 3.47 -14.46
C THR A 213 28.67 4.97 -14.80
N ARG A 214 29.55 5.76 -14.19
CA ARG A 214 29.67 7.21 -14.46
C ARG A 214 29.97 7.50 -15.92
N ILE A 215 30.95 6.77 -16.51
CA ILE A 215 31.33 6.96 -17.90
C ILE A 215 30.21 6.54 -18.86
N ILE A 216 29.53 5.40 -18.61
CA ILE A 216 28.40 4.91 -19.41
C ILE A 216 27.29 5.98 -19.43
N LYS A 217 26.90 6.50 -18.27
CA LYS A 217 25.86 7.52 -18.17
C LYS A 217 26.20 8.83 -18.87
N GLN A 218 27.50 9.19 -18.92
CA GLN A 218 27.98 10.40 -19.58
C GLN A 218 28.13 10.23 -21.12
N THR A 219 28.46 9.03 -21.58
CA THR A 219 28.84 8.80 -22.98
C THR A 219 27.80 8.10 -23.81
N LEU A 220 26.90 7.30 -23.20
CA LEU A 220 25.83 6.55 -23.86
C LEU A 220 24.49 7.16 -23.48
N PRO A 221 23.92 8.05 -24.32
CA PRO A 221 22.74 8.82 -23.94
C PRO A 221 21.51 7.92 -23.81
N HIS A 222 20.69 8.22 -22.82
CA HIS A 222 19.36 7.64 -22.55
C HIS A 222 19.33 6.19 -22.05
N CYS A 223 20.46 5.49 -21.99
CA CYS A 223 20.50 4.15 -21.42
C CYS A 223 20.45 4.17 -19.87
N HIS A 224 20.11 3.02 -19.30
CA HIS A 224 20.12 2.79 -17.86
C HIS A 224 21.27 1.88 -17.44
N VAL A 225 21.57 1.86 -16.12
CA VAL A 225 22.57 0.97 -15.52
C VAL A 225 21.94 0.19 -14.38
N SER A 226 22.16 -1.13 -14.38
CA SER A 226 21.71 -2.08 -13.37
C SER A 226 22.84 -2.99 -12.92
N GLY A 227 22.57 -3.89 -11.99
CA GLY A 227 23.49 -4.97 -11.58
C GLY A 227 22.95 -5.79 -10.42
N GLY A 228 23.47 -7.01 -10.28
CA GLY A 228 23.17 -7.94 -9.19
C GLY A 228 23.94 -7.54 -7.92
N VAL A 229 23.34 -6.72 -7.05
CA VAL A 229 24.02 -6.12 -5.90
C VAL A 229 24.51 -7.16 -4.88
N SER A 230 23.80 -8.26 -4.70
CA SER A 230 24.20 -9.34 -3.79
C SER A 230 25.57 -9.95 -4.10
N ASN A 231 26.07 -9.79 -5.33
CA ASN A 231 27.39 -10.31 -5.74
C ASN A 231 28.54 -9.58 -5.03
N VAL A 232 28.43 -8.29 -4.75
CA VAL A 232 29.52 -7.49 -4.14
C VAL A 232 29.97 -8.03 -2.79
N SER A 233 29.07 -8.64 -2.03
CA SER A 233 29.28 -9.16 -0.67
C SER A 233 29.47 -10.67 -0.56
N PHE A 234 29.72 -11.34 -1.68
CA PHE A 234 29.78 -12.81 -1.74
C PHE A 234 30.83 -13.40 -0.77
N SER A 235 31.93 -12.71 -0.52
CA SER A 235 32.99 -13.09 0.41
C SER A 235 32.52 -13.18 1.88
N PHE A 236 31.42 -12.48 2.23
CA PHE A 236 30.84 -12.46 3.59
C PHE A 236 29.59 -13.34 3.73
N ARG A 237 29.40 -14.35 2.89
CA ARG A 237 28.28 -15.29 3.07
C ARG A 237 28.26 -15.88 4.47
N GLY A 238 27.09 -15.80 5.14
CA GLY A 238 26.92 -16.25 6.53
C GLY A 238 27.09 -15.14 7.59
N ASN A 239 27.43 -13.90 7.18
CA ASN A 239 27.43 -12.72 8.06
C ASN A 239 26.53 -11.64 7.45
N GLU A 240 25.22 -11.74 7.72
CA GLU A 240 24.23 -10.93 7.04
C GLU A 240 24.38 -9.43 7.37
N THR A 241 24.72 -9.08 8.60
CA THR A 241 24.94 -7.67 9.01
C THR A 241 26.04 -6.99 8.18
N VAL A 242 27.17 -7.66 8.00
CA VAL A 242 28.27 -7.12 7.19
C VAL A 242 27.91 -7.08 5.71
N ARG A 243 27.20 -8.09 5.21
CA ARG A 243 26.73 -8.12 3.82
C ARG A 243 25.81 -6.95 3.51
N GLN A 244 24.85 -6.69 4.38
CA GLN A 244 23.93 -5.56 4.23
C GLN A 244 24.63 -4.21 4.28
N ALA A 245 25.62 -4.06 5.17
CA ALA A 245 26.46 -2.86 5.21
C ALA A 245 27.23 -2.65 3.89
N ILE A 246 27.77 -3.73 3.31
CA ILE A 246 28.46 -3.70 2.00
C ILE A 246 27.49 -3.28 0.89
N HIS A 247 26.26 -3.84 0.86
CA HIS A 247 25.25 -3.47 -0.13
C HIS A 247 24.87 -1.99 -0.01
N SER A 248 24.63 -1.50 1.21
CA SER A 248 24.25 -0.12 1.46
C SER A 248 25.33 0.87 1.03
N VAL A 249 26.59 0.64 1.43
CA VAL A 249 27.71 1.51 1.05
C VAL A 249 27.96 1.48 -0.46
N PHE A 250 27.93 0.29 -1.06
CA PHE A 250 28.09 0.15 -2.51
C PHE A 250 27.02 0.92 -3.28
N LEU A 251 25.74 0.74 -2.92
CA LEU A 251 24.62 1.43 -3.58
C LEU A 251 24.69 2.94 -3.39
N TYR A 252 25.08 3.42 -2.22
CA TYR A 252 25.24 4.85 -1.97
C TYR A 252 26.17 5.50 -3.03
N HIS A 253 27.32 4.88 -3.30
CA HIS A 253 28.28 5.39 -4.29
C HIS A 253 27.89 5.09 -5.74
N ALA A 254 27.28 3.92 -6.02
CA ALA A 254 26.87 3.54 -7.36
C ALA A 254 25.68 4.38 -7.86
N ILE A 255 24.70 4.67 -7.01
CA ILE A 255 23.57 5.56 -7.32
C ILE A 255 24.06 6.98 -7.58
N ALA A 256 24.98 7.49 -6.74
CA ALA A 256 25.62 8.80 -6.95
C ALA A 256 26.39 8.86 -8.28
N ALA A 257 26.90 7.74 -8.80
CA ALA A 257 27.55 7.64 -10.10
C ALA A 257 26.55 7.52 -11.27
N GLY A 258 25.26 7.27 -11.00
CA GLY A 258 24.20 7.20 -12.01
C GLY A 258 23.60 5.80 -12.20
N MET A 259 23.76 4.85 -11.28
CA MET A 259 23.07 3.56 -11.31
C MET A 259 21.56 3.79 -11.09
N ASP A 260 20.74 3.35 -12.03
CA ASP A 260 19.30 3.63 -12.05
C ASP A 260 18.47 2.58 -11.31
N MET A 261 18.94 1.32 -11.30
CA MET A 261 18.24 0.19 -10.72
C MET A 261 19.21 -0.87 -10.20
N GLY A 262 18.74 -1.75 -9.33
CA GLY A 262 19.55 -2.87 -8.84
C GLY A 262 18.71 -4.10 -8.56
N ILE A 263 19.25 -5.27 -8.87
CA ILE A 263 18.69 -6.55 -8.50
C ILE A 263 19.10 -6.80 -7.05
N VAL A 264 18.13 -6.66 -6.15
CA VAL A 264 18.35 -6.60 -4.71
C VAL A 264 17.29 -7.41 -3.96
N ASN A 265 17.60 -7.77 -2.72
CA ASN A 265 16.55 -8.13 -1.78
C ASN A 265 15.85 -6.84 -1.33
N ALA A 266 14.69 -6.53 -1.89
CA ALA A 266 13.95 -5.29 -1.65
C ALA A 266 13.62 -5.05 -0.15
N GLY A 267 13.60 -6.13 0.67
CA GLY A 267 13.38 -6.08 2.11
C GLY A 267 14.64 -5.97 2.99
N ALA A 268 15.86 -5.82 2.44
CA ALA A 268 17.09 -6.08 3.19
C ALA A 268 18.19 -5.02 3.01
N MET A 269 17.88 -3.74 2.92
CA MET A 269 18.89 -2.70 2.74
C MET A 269 18.91 -1.72 3.92
N PRO A 270 19.93 -1.78 4.81
CA PRO A 270 20.11 -0.76 5.83
C PRO A 270 20.49 0.57 5.19
N ILE A 271 20.07 1.64 5.83
CA ILE A 271 20.36 3.00 5.38
C ILE A 271 21.84 3.30 5.64
N TYR A 272 22.54 3.86 4.66
CA TYR A 272 23.96 4.20 4.75
C TYR A 272 24.31 5.03 6.00
N ASP A 273 23.49 6.04 6.32
CA ASP A 273 23.71 6.93 7.47
C ASP A 273 23.43 6.28 8.83
N GLU A 274 22.68 5.17 8.86
CA GLU A 274 22.36 4.41 10.08
C GLU A 274 23.37 3.29 10.38
N LEU A 275 24.28 3.03 9.44
CA LEU A 275 25.34 2.07 9.68
C LEU A 275 26.21 2.54 10.84
N GLU A 276 26.57 1.60 11.71
CA GLU A 276 27.49 1.86 12.79
C GLU A 276 28.80 2.48 12.22
N PRO A 277 29.28 3.63 12.76
CA PRO A 277 30.34 4.41 12.12
C PRO A 277 31.61 3.64 11.83
N GLU A 278 32.05 2.75 12.75
CA GLU A 278 33.23 1.92 12.54
C GLU A 278 33.03 0.91 11.40
N LEU A 279 31.85 0.27 11.35
CA LEU A 279 31.51 -0.67 10.28
C LEU A 279 31.41 0.05 8.94
N ARG A 280 30.76 1.20 8.89
CA ARG A 280 30.60 2.01 7.66
C ARG A 280 31.96 2.43 7.12
N GLU A 281 32.85 2.98 7.96
CA GLU A 281 34.19 3.42 7.55
C GLU A 281 34.99 2.26 6.95
N ARG A 282 34.99 1.09 7.62
CA ARG A 282 35.76 -0.07 7.15
C ARG A 282 35.19 -0.68 5.89
N VAL A 283 33.83 -0.69 5.74
CA VAL A 283 33.20 -1.12 4.50
C VAL A 283 33.48 -0.12 3.36
N GLU A 284 33.43 1.17 3.64
CA GLU A 284 33.81 2.20 2.64
C GLU A 284 35.26 2.09 2.17
N ASP A 285 36.19 1.81 3.10
CA ASP A 285 37.59 1.57 2.76
C ASP A 285 37.72 0.41 1.75
N VAL A 286 36.92 -0.66 1.91
CA VAL A 286 36.86 -1.80 0.98
C VAL A 286 36.22 -1.41 -0.35
N ILE A 287 35.03 -0.79 -0.32
CA ILE A 287 34.26 -0.47 -1.54
C ILE A 287 34.99 0.53 -2.42
N LEU A 288 35.66 1.51 -1.83
CA LEU A 288 36.39 2.56 -2.54
C LEU A 288 37.90 2.27 -2.66
N ASN A 289 38.35 1.10 -2.24
CA ASN A 289 39.76 0.67 -2.25
C ASN A 289 40.70 1.78 -1.73
N ARG A 290 40.33 2.36 -0.57
CA ARG A 290 41.08 3.51 0.01
C ARG A 290 42.40 3.12 0.63
N ARG A 291 42.57 1.83 0.97
CA ARG A 291 43.71 1.29 1.73
C ARG A 291 44.00 -0.15 1.32
N SER A 292 45.28 -0.50 1.29
CA SER A 292 45.72 -1.87 0.98
C SER A 292 45.38 -2.92 2.07
N ASP A 293 45.11 -2.46 3.32
CA ASP A 293 44.73 -3.32 4.46
C ASP A 293 43.21 -3.28 4.76
N ALA A 294 42.43 -2.79 3.81
CA ALA A 294 40.99 -2.60 4.01
C ALA A 294 40.26 -3.90 4.31
N THR A 295 40.59 -4.98 3.60
CA THR A 295 39.99 -6.32 3.77
C THR A 295 40.28 -6.87 5.16
N GLU A 296 41.54 -6.83 5.64
CA GLU A 296 41.92 -7.32 6.95
C GLU A 296 41.20 -6.55 8.06
N ARG A 297 41.15 -5.22 7.95
CA ARG A 297 40.47 -4.35 8.91
C ARG A 297 38.98 -4.64 8.99
N LEU A 298 38.31 -4.95 7.88
CA LEU A 298 36.90 -5.33 7.90
C LEU A 298 36.72 -6.72 8.53
N LEU A 299 37.58 -7.67 8.23
CA LEU A 299 37.55 -9.03 8.81
C LEU A 299 37.76 -9.00 10.34
N GLU A 300 38.62 -8.10 10.88
CA GLU A 300 38.84 -7.95 12.33
C GLU A 300 37.52 -7.67 13.09
N ILE A 301 36.62 -6.88 12.52
CA ILE A 301 35.36 -6.54 13.18
C ILE A 301 34.21 -7.46 12.77
N ALA A 302 34.29 -8.12 11.62
CA ALA A 302 33.21 -8.94 11.07
C ALA A 302 32.72 -10.03 12.04
N GLU A 303 33.63 -10.62 12.83
CA GLU A 303 33.28 -11.60 13.85
C GLU A 303 32.39 -11.03 14.97
N ARG A 304 32.48 -9.73 15.26
CA ARG A 304 31.67 -9.07 16.30
C ARG A 304 30.19 -9.00 15.89
N TYR A 305 29.92 -9.08 14.60
CA TYR A 305 28.56 -9.01 14.03
C TYR A 305 27.96 -10.39 13.72
N LYS A 306 28.71 -11.48 13.88
CA LYS A 306 28.16 -12.84 13.78
C LYS A 306 27.26 -13.14 14.99
N GLY A 307 25.98 -13.26 14.80
CA GLY A 307 25.02 -13.81 15.80
C GLY A 307 24.47 -12.82 16.83
N LYS A 308 24.60 -11.52 16.65
CA LYS A 308 23.90 -10.53 17.49
C LYS A 308 22.44 -10.38 17.03
N LYS A 309 21.55 -11.21 17.55
CA LYS A 309 20.14 -10.87 17.71
C LYS A 309 20.04 -9.76 18.76
N GLY A 310 19.37 -8.65 18.44
CA GLY A 310 19.32 -7.40 19.14
C GLY A 310 19.29 -7.50 20.67
N ALA A 311 20.26 -6.87 21.30
CA ALA A 311 20.20 -6.51 22.71
C ALA A 311 19.35 -5.24 22.84
N ALA A 312 18.47 -5.19 23.83
CA ALA A 312 17.68 -4.01 24.17
C ALA A 312 18.59 -2.78 24.30
N LYS A 313 18.31 -1.73 23.55
CA LYS A 313 18.98 -0.43 23.67
C LYS A 313 18.74 0.11 25.08
N THR A 314 19.79 0.19 25.91
CA THR A 314 19.86 1.19 26.99
C THR A 314 19.81 2.56 26.33
N GLU A 315 18.95 3.46 26.81
CA GLU A 315 18.85 4.83 26.31
C GLU A 315 20.24 5.49 26.37
N ASP A 316 20.81 5.77 25.21
CA ASP A 316 22.05 6.52 25.09
C ASP A 316 21.73 8.01 25.28
N LEU A 317 22.05 8.55 26.44
CA LEU A 317 21.84 9.95 26.79
C LEU A 317 23.01 10.87 26.36
N ALA A 318 24.01 10.38 25.63
CA ALA A 318 25.16 11.19 25.17
C ALA A 318 24.72 12.40 24.31
N TRP A 319 23.55 12.34 23.65
CA TRP A 319 23.00 13.49 22.93
C TRP A 319 22.63 14.68 23.84
N ARG A 320 22.42 14.44 25.14
CA ARG A 320 22.13 15.51 26.12
C ARG A 320 23.30 16.48 26.32
N ASP A 321 24.52 16.07 26.00
CA ASP A 321 25.71 16.93 26.09
C ASP A 321 25.85 17.90 24.91
N LYS A 322 25.02 17.79 23.88
CA LYS A 322 25.01 18.69 22.71
C LYS A 322 24.42 20.08 23.06
N PRO A 323 24.70 21.12 22.27
CA PRO A 323 24.02 22.41 22.36
C PRO A 323 22.48 22.25 22.24
N VAL A 324 21.73 23.09 22.93
CA VAL A 324 20.26 22.98 23.04
C VAL A 324 19.55 22.90 21.68
N ALA A 325 19.99 23.67 20.68
CA ALA A 325 19.45 23.60 19.32
C ALA A 325 19.61 22.22 18.70
N GLN A 326 20.79 21.58 18.89
CA GLN A 326 21.03 20.21 18.39
C GLN A 326 20.28 19.15 19.21
N ARG A 327 20.01 19.42 20.50
CA ARG A 327 19.18 18.53 21.33
C ARG A 327 17.73 18.55 20.87
N LEU A 328 17.16 19.71 20.57
CA LEU A 328 15.81 19.83 20.02
C LEU A 328 15.69 19.15 18.65
N ALA A 329 16.64 19.39 17.75
CA ALA A 329 16.67 18.70 16.45
C ALA A 329 16.80 17.18 16.62
N HIS A 330 17.64 16.69 17.52
CA HIS A 330 17.78 15.27 17.82
C HIS A 330 16.49 14.69 18.40
N ALA A 331 15.86 15.38 19.35
CA ALA A 331 14.58 14.95 19.94
C ALA A 331 13.48 14.81 18.88
N LEU A 332 13.42 15.74 17.92
CA LEU A 332 12.48 15.67 16.78
C LEU A 332 12.76 14.48 15.87
N VAL A 333 14.02 14.32 15.41
CA VAL A 333 14.38 13.23 14.48
C VAL A 333 14.14 11.84 15.10
N HIS A 334 14.33 11.71 16.42
CA HIS A 334 14.14 10.42 17.11
C HIS A 334 12.80 10.27 17.85
N GLY A 335 11.91 11.27 17.78
CA GLY A 335 10.60 11.23 18.42
C GLY A 335 10.64 11.19 19.96
N LEU A 336 11.66 11.79 20.59
CA LEU A 336 11.92 11.77 22.04
C LEU A 336 11.30 13.00 22.70
N ASP A 337 10.23 12.84 23.46
CA ASP A 337 9.50 13.95 24.07
C ASP A 337 9.80 14.23 25.57
N ALA A 338 10.57 13.34 26.21
CA ALA A 338 10.82 13.41 27.65
C ALA A 338 11.49 14.70 28.14
N PHE A 339 12.30 15.36 27.29
CA PHE A 339 13.06 16.57 27.65
C PHE A 339 12.66 17.78 26.82
N VAL A 340 11.60 17.70 26.03
CA VAL A 340 11.27 18.71 25.02
C VAL A 340 10.92 20.07 25.65
N GLU A 341 10.18 20.09 26.74
CA GLU A 341 9.78 21.35 27.41
C GLU A 341 10.97 22.04 28.05
N GLU A 342 11.85 21.27 28.73
CA GLU A 342 13.10 21.82 29.34
C GLU A 342 14.00 22.42 28.27
N ASP A 343 14.24 21.67 27.17
CA ASP A 343 15.12 22.14 26.09
C ASP A 343 14.50 23.31 25.32
N THR A 344 13.18 23.33 25.15
CA THR A 344 12.46 24.45 24.54
C THR A 344 12.55 25.71 25.40
N GLU A 345 12.45 25.60 26.74
CA GLU A 345 12.64 26.75 27.64
C GLU A 345 14.08 27.28 27.60
N LEU A 346 15.06 26.39 27.57
CA LEU A 346 16.47 26.82 27.45
C LEU A 346 16.71 27.51 26.09
N ALA A 347 16.15 27.01 25.01
CA ALA A 347 16.25 27.63 23.70
C ALA A 347 15.55 29.01 23.68
N ARG A 348 14.32 29.10 24.27
CA ARG A 348 13.57 30.37 24.37
C ARG A 348 14.34 31.46 25.11
N ARG A 349 15.01 31.09 26.22
CA ARG A 349 15.83 32.05 26.98
C ARG A 349 17.07 32.52 26.23
N ALA A 350 17.59 31.67 25.33
CA ALA A 350 18.77 32.00 24.51
C ALA A 350 18.40 32.78 23.24
N SER A 351 17.14 32.82 22.86
CA SER A 351 16.63 33.46 21.64
C SER A 351 16.10 34.86 21.91
N SER A 352 16.11 35.72 20.89
CA SER A 352 15.60 37.10 20.99
C SER A 352 14.08 37.13 21.07
N ARG A 353 13.42 36.19 20.36
CA ARG A 353 11.96 36.03 20.32
C ARG A 353 11.60 34.56 20.53
N PRO A 354 10.47 34.26 21.21
CA PRO A 354 9.97 32.85 21.28
C PRO A 354 9.79 32.18 19.92
N LEU A 355 9.42 32.98 18.92
CA LEU A 355 9.21 32.49 17.55
C LEU A 355 10.52 32.00 16.90
N ASP A 356 11.66 32.58 17.25
CA ASP A 356 12.98 32.17 16.73
C ASP A 356 13.33 30.73 17.09
N VAL A 357 12.76 30.17 18.17
CA VAL A 357 12.92 28.76 18.54
C VAL A 357 12.17 27.84 17.56
N ILE A 358 11.00 28.27 17.09
CA ILE A 358 10.20 27.52 16.11
C ILE A 358 10.86 27.62 14.73
N GLU A 359 11.14 28.85 14.26
CA GLU A 359 11.70 29.12 12.93
C GLU A 359 13.17 28.63 12.77
N GLY A 360 13.88 28.38 13.86
CA GLY A 360 15.24 27.83 13.90
C GLY A 360 15.25 26.34 14.28
N PRO A 361 15.71 25.99 15.50
CA PRO A 361 16.06 24.61 15.86
C PRO A 361 14.90 23.60 15.71
N LEU A 362 13.65 24.01 15.92
CA LEU A 362 12.50 23.10 15.75
C LEU A 362 12.24 22.83 14.26
N MET A 363 12.21 23.86 13.43
CA MET A 363 12.02 23.69 11.99
C MET A 363 13.22 23.01 11.32
N ASP A 364 14.46 23.28 11.76
CA ASP A 364 15.64 22.58 11.28
C ASP A 364 15.52 21.07 11.51
N GLY A 365 15.08 20.68 12.71
CA GLY A 365 14.83 19.27 13.03
C GLY A 365 13.69 18.68 12.19
N MET A 366 12.60 19.42 11.99
CA MET A 366 11.45 18.95 11.18
C MET A 366 11.78 18.89 9.69
N ASN A 367 12.62 19.79 9.16
CA ASN A 367 13.09 19.68 7.78
C ASN A 367 13.88 18.37 7.55
N VAL A 368 14.74 17.99 8.50
CA VAL A 368 15.44 16.71 8.46
C VAL A 368 14.45 15.54 8.47
N VAL A 369 13.42 15.58 9.33
CA VAL A 369 12.34 14.57 9.35
C VAL A 369 11.62 14.51 8.01
N GLY A 370 11.26 15.64 7.43
CA GLY A 370 10.61 15.75 6.12
C GLY A 370 11.46 15.17 4.99
N ASP A 371 12.75 15.50 4.96
CA ASP A 371 13.71 14.98 3.98
C ASP A 371 13.89 13.47 4.11
N LEU A 372 14.02 12.95 5.34
CA LEU A 372 14.15 11.52 5.62
C LEU A 372 12.89 10.76 5.22
N PHE A 373 11.71 11.31 5.50
CA PHE A 373 10.43 10.72 5.13
C PHE A 373 10.21 10.75 3.60
N GLY A 374 10.46 11.88 2.96
CA GLY A 374 10.36 12.02 1.50
C GLY A 374 11.35 11.13 0.74
N ALA A 375 12.52 10.85 1.34
CA ALA A 375 13.53 9.92 0.80
C ALA A 375 13.24 8.44 1.14
N GLY A 376 12.14 8.13 1.82
CA GLY A 376 11.81 6.76 2.26
C GLY A 376 12.74 6.21 3.35
N LYS A 377 13.47 7.09 4.05
CA LYS A 377 14.43 6.74 5.10
C LYS A 377 13.83 6.83 6.51
N MET A 378 12.65 7.37 6.64
CA MET A 378 11.86 7.44 7.87
C MET A 378 10.44 6.95 7.56
N PHE A 379 9.81 6.29 8.52
CA PHE A 379 8.48 5.71 8.34
C PHE A 379 7.43 6.51 9.10
N LEU A 380 6.16 6.34 8.69
CA LEU A 380 5.04 7.11 9.22
C LEU A 380 4.95 7.10 10.76
N PRO A 381 5.09 5.97 11.48
CA PRO A 381 5.07 5.97 12.95
C PRO A 381 6.12 6.90 13.57
N GLN A 382 7.31 6.97 12.98
CA GLN A 382 8.38 7.88 13.44
C GLN A 382 8.02 9.33 13.21
N VAL A 383 7.48 9.67 12.03
CA VAL A 383 7.03 11.04 11.70
C VAL A 383 5.94 11.50 12.66
N VAL A 384 4.98 10.64 13.01
CA VAL A 384 3.92 10.97 13.98
C VAL A 384 4.50 11.18 15.39
N LYS A 385 5.51 10.39 15.80
CA LYS A 385 6.25 10.63 17.06
C LYS A 385 7.02 11.96 17.03
N SER A 386 7.67 12.32 15.92
CA SER A 386 8.34 13.62 15.73
C SER A 386 7.34 14.79 15.82
N ALA A 387 6.16 14.60 15.23
CA ALA A 387 5.05 15.58 15.31
C ALA A 387 4.62 15.84 16.75
N ARG A 388 4.51 14.81 17.58
CA ARG A 388 4.20 14.94 19.00
C ARG A 388 5.23 15.81 19.72
N VAL A 389 6.53 15.57 19.46
CA VAL A 389 7.62 16.40 20.00
C VAL A 389 7.43 17.87 19.59
N MET A 390 7.18 18.14 18.30
CA MET A 390 6.96 19.47 17.76
C MET A 390 5.76 20.16 18.43
N LYS A 391 4.62 19.46 18.50
CA LYS A 391 3.40 20.01 19.13
C LYS A 391 3.61 20.37 20.60
N LYS A 392 4.29 19.51 21.38
CA LYS A 392 4.63 19.82 22.79
C LYS A 392 5.54 21.05 22.92
N ALA A 393 6.55 21.17 22.06
CA ALA A 393 7.42 22.35 22.05
C ALA A 393 6.65 23.63 21.70
N VAL A 394 5.81 23.59 20.67
CA VAL A 394 4.97 24.73 20.26
C VAL A 394 3.95 25.09 21.33
N ALA A 395 3.26 24.12 21.93
CA ALA A 395 2.32 24.34 23.01
C ALA A 395 2.98 25.03 24.22
N TYR A 396 4.21 24.66 24.56
CA TYR A 396 5.00 25.32 25.58
C TYR A 396 5.30 26.79 25.23
N LEU A 397 5.63 27.09 23.96
CA LEU A 397 5.96 28.43 23.48
C LEU A 397 4.74 29.35 23.28
N LEU A 398 3.55 28.76 23.05
CA LEU A 398 2.35 29.51 22.65
C LEU A 398 2.01 30.71 23.58
N PRO A 399 2.00 30.56 24.93
CA PRO A 399 1.71 31.69 25.83
C PRO A 399 2.72 32.85 25.70
N TYR A 400 3.96 32.54 25.41
CA TYR A 400 5.02 33.53 25.23
C TYR A 400 4.90 34.24 23.87
N ILE A 401 4.52 33.49 22.81
CA ILE A 401 4.27 34.04 21.47
C ILE A 401 3.05 34.98 21.51
N GLU A 402 1.98 34.58 22.16
CA GLU A 402 0.78 35.43 22.34
C GLU A 402 1.07 36.72 23.11
N ALA A 403 1.86 36.61 24.17
CA ALA A 403 2.31 37.76 24.95
C ALA A 403 3.21 38.71 24.14
N GLU A 404 4.00 38.20 23.21
CA GLU A 404 4.85 38.98 22.31
C GLU A 404 4.02 39.59 21.18
N LYS A 405 3.13 38.83 20.56
CA LYS A 405 2.20 39.30 19.52
C LYS A 405 1.31 40.46 19.98
N ALA A 406 0.87 40.39 21.22
CA ALA A 406 0.15 41.50 21.85
C ALA A 406 1.01 42.77 21.96
N ARG A 407 2.34 42.67 21.92
CA ARG A 407 3.31 43.77 22.01
C ARG A 407 3.84 44.25 20.66
N SER A 408 4.06 43.37 19.68
CA SER A 408 4.79 43.67 18.43
C SER A 408 3.95 43.66 17.16
N GLY A 409 2.79 42.97 17.15
CA GLY A 409 1.93 42.86 15.94
C GLY A 409 2.43 41.99 14.82
N ASP A 410 3.49 41.22 15.02
CA ASP A 410 4.16 40.39 14.01
C ASP A 410 3.53 39.01 13.94
N THR A 411 3.35 38.42 12.70
CA THR A 411 2.76 37.11 12.49
C THR A 411 3.77 36.13 11.85
N ALA A 412 3.85 34.93 12.38
CA ALA A 412 4.63 33.83 11.78
C ALA A 412 4.13 33.52 10.34
N LYS A 413 5.05 33.27 9.42
CA LYS A 413 4.71 32.81 8.05
C LYS A 413 4.62 31.29 8.04
N SER A 414 3.40 30.75 7.85
CA SER A 414 3.22 29.33 7.50
C SER A 414 3.51 29.10 6.01
N ASN A 415 3.80 27.85 5.63
CA ASN A 415 3.95 27.46 4.22
C ASN A 415 2.61 27.52 3.46
N GLY A 416 1.49 27.65 4.16
CA GLY A 416 0.14 27.76 3.64
C GLY A 416 -0.87 27.20 4.62
N LYS A 417 -2.14 27.53 4.39
CA LYS A 417 -3.26 27.09 5.24
C LYS A 417 -4.15 26.10 4.49
N ILE A 418 -4.42 24.97 5.11
CA ILE A 418 -5.16 23.86 4.51
C ILE A 418 -6.38 23.52 5.36
N ILE A 419 -7.56 23.49 4.76
CA ILE A 419 -8.76 22.92 5.36
C ILE A 419 -8.77 21.41 5.09
N MET A 420 -8.90 20.61 6.14
CA MET A 420 -9.02 19.16 6.03
C MET A 420 -10.38 18.69 6.54
N ALA A 421 -11.03 17.81 5.79
CA ALA A 421 -12.33 17.26 6.19
C ALA A 421 -12.55 15.84 5.67
N THR A 422 -13.18 14.99 6.48
CA THR A 422 -13.87 13.80 5.96
C THR A 422 -15.27 14.23 5.52
N VAL A 423 -15.62 13.92 4.28
CA VAL A 423 -16.85 14.40 3.64
C VAL A 423 -18.13 13.91 4.34
N LYS A 424 -19.25 14.58 4.05
CA LYS A 424 -20.55 14.28 4.63
C LYS A 424 -20.89 12.79 4.56
N GLY A 425 -21.38 12.25 5.66
CA GLY A 425 -21.83 10.85 5.78
C GLY A 425 -20.72 9.83 6.00
N ASP A 426 -19.45 10.21 5.96
CA ASP A 426 -18.31 9.36 6.25
C ASP A 426 -17.69 9.71 7.62
N VAL A 427 -17.33 8.67 8.38
CA VAL A 427 -16.84 8.79 9.77
C VAL A 427 -15.38 8.39 9.93
N HIS A 428 -14.76 7.89 8.86
CA HIS A 428 -13.39 7.38 8.90
C HIS A 428 -12.37 8.53 8.83
N ASP A 429 -11.54 8.67 9.85
CA ASP A 429 -10.64 9.80 10.02
C ASP A 429 -9.14 9.44 10.18
N ILE A 430 -8.78 8.16 10.35
CA ILE A 430 -7.39 7.76 10.58
C ILE A 430 -6.46 8.30 9.49
N GLY A 431 -6.76 8.04 8.22
CA GLY A 431 -5.96 8.51 7.10
C GLY A 431 -5.89 10.04 7.00
N LYS A 432 -7.03 10.74 7.25
CA LYS A 432 -7.08 12.20 7.27
C LYS A 432 -6.20 12.77 8.38
N ASN A 433 -6.28 12.21 9.58
CA ASN A 433 -5.51 12.65 10.73
C ASN A 433 -4.01 12.46 10.50
N ILE A 434 -3.61 11.33 9.94
CA ILE A 434 -2.22 11.07 9.54
C ILE A 434 -1.72 12.16 8.57
N VAL A 435 -2.46 12.43 7.48
CA VAL A 435 -2.09 13.46 6.50
C VAL A 435 -2.03 14.84 7.15
N GLY A 436 -3.00 15.17 8.00
CA GLY A 436 -3.04 16.44 8.75
C GLY A 436 -1.81 16.63 9.64
N VAL A 437 -1.40 15.57 10.36
CA VAL A 437 -0.19 15.56 11.19
C VAL A 437 1.06 15.78 10.33
N VAL A 438 1.20 15.05 9.23
CA VAL A 438 2.35 15.16 8.32
C VAL A 438 2.45 16.55 7.70
N LEU A 439 1.34 17.15 7.28
CA LEU A 439 1.30 18.52 6.77
C LEU A 439 1.67 19.55 7.84
N ALA A 440 1.11 19.43 9.06
CA ALA A 440 1.43 20.32 10.18
C ALA A 440 2.92 20.27 10.55
N CYS A 441 3.54 19.08 10.50
CA CYS A 441 4.97 18.88 10.70
C CYS A 441 5.84 19.61 9.66
N ASN A 442 5.29 19.85 8.47
CA ASN A 442 5.96 20.57 7.39
C ASN A 442 5.54 22.05 7.30
N ASN A 443 5.22 22.64 8.43
CA ASN A 443 4.89 24.07 8.60
C ASN A 443 3.65 24.53 7.82
N PHE A 444 2.68 23.65 7.56
CA PHE A 444 1.36 24.05 7.10
C PHE A 444 0.43 24.29 8.29
N GLU A 445 -0.38 25.30 8.20
CA GLU A 445 -1.48 25.51 9.16
C GLU A 445 -2.66 24.63 8.74
N VAL A 446 -2.91 23.55 9.49
CA VAL A 446 -3.98 22.60 9.21
C VAL A 446 -5.20 22.93 10.06
N VAL A 447 -6.32 23.24 9.41
CA VAL A 447 -7.62 23.39 10.05
C VAL A 447 -8.43 22.12 9.79
N ASP A 448 -8.48 21.25 10.78
CA ASP A 448 -9.23 20.01 10.71
C ASP A 448 -10.68 20.23 11.14
N LEU A 449 -11.62 19.97 10.23
CA LEU A 449 -13.05 20.10 10.47
C LEU A 449 -13.71 18.83 11.02
N GLY A 450 -12.94 17.74 11.16
CA GLY A 450 -13.42 16.45 11.63
C GLY A 450 -14.08 15.61 10.54
N VAL A 451 -15.10 14.85 10.92
CA VAL A 451 -15.82 13.89 10.07
C VAL A 451 -17.25 14.38 9.76
N MET A 452 -17.90 13.72 8.78
CA MET A 452 -19.28 14.01 8.35
C MET A 452 -19.52 15.49 7.98
N VAL A 453 -18.53 16.16 7.39
CA VAL A 453 -18.56 17.61 7.17
C VAL A 453 -19.32 17.94 5.87
N PRO A 454 -20.46 18.67 5.96
CA PRO A 454 -21.18 19.11 4.76
C PRO A 454 -20.36 20.06 3.88
N ALA A 455 -20.54 19.99 2.55
CA ALA A 455 -19.85 20.84 1.58
C ALA A 455 -19.86 22.32 1.97
N GLN A 456 -21.01 22.88 2.35
CA GLN A 456 -21.13 24.30 2.72
C GLN A 456 -20.22 24.66 3.92
N LYS A 457 -20.16 23.82 4.95
CA LYS A 457 -19.29 24.04 6.12
C LYS A 457 -17.79 24.05 5.73
N ILE A 458 -17.39 23.17 4.80
CA ILE A 458 -16.01 23.14 4.27
C ILE A 458 -15.70 24.45 3.56
N LEU A 459 -16.60 24.94 2.71
CA LEU A 459 -16.42 26.15 1.93
C LEU A 459 -16.46 27.44 2.79
N ASP A 460 -17.32 27.46 3.80
CA ASP A 460 -17.38 28.59 4.76
C ASP A 460 -16.10 28.65 5.58
N ALA A 461 -15.60 27.52 6.09
CA ALA A 461 -14.33 27.45 6.80
C ALA A 461 -13.15 27.89 5.89
N ALA A 462 -13.15 27.49 4.62
CA ALA A 462 -12.11 27.92 3.68
C ALA A 462 -12.06 29.44 3.48
N ARG A 463 -13.22 30.11 3.48
CA ARG A 463 -13.30 31.57 3.42
C ARG A 463 -12.90 32.22 4.75
N GLU A 464 -13.45 31.72 5.86
CA GLU A 464 -13.21 32.28 7.21
C GLU A 464 -11.72 32.25 7.56
N HIS A 465 -11.05 31.13 7.27
CA HIS A 465 -9.63 30.97 7.56
C HIS A 465 -8.70 31.48 6.45
N ASN A 466 -9.24 32.00 5.33
CA ASN A 466 -8.46 32.39 4.15
C ASN A 466 -7.51 31.24 3.71
N ALA A 467 -8.07 30.06 3.50
CA ALA A 467 -7.31 28.86 3.15
C ALA A 467 -6.63 28.97 1.77
N ASP A 468 -5.49 28.31 1.61
CA ASP A 468 -4.76 28.18 0.36
C ASP A 468 -5.11 26.90 -0.39
N LEU A 469 -5.52 25.84 0.35
CA LEU A 469 -5.88 24.51 -0.16
C LEU A 469 -7.08 23.93 0.61
N ILE A 470 -7.82 23.04 -0.05
CA ILE A 470 -8.84 22.19 0.59
C ILE A 470 -8.46 20.72 0.37
N GLY A 471 -8.43 19.91 1.44
CA GLY A 471 -8.18 18.47 1.40
C GLY A 471 -9.42 17.68 1.85
N LEU A 472 -9.88 16.75 1.02
CA LEU A 472 -11.01 15.88 1.30
C LEU A 472 -10.56 14.45 1.50
N SER A 473 -11.15 13.79 2.49
CA SER A 473 -10.94 12.35 2.77
C SER A 473 -12.27 11.60 2.78
N GLY A 474 -12.21 10.31 2.44
CA GLY A 474 -13.34 9.39 2.54
C GLY A 474 -12.90 7.95 2.32
N LEU A 475 -13.60 7.01 2.98
CA LEU A 475 -13.32 5.58 2.92
C LEU A 475 -14.42 4.77 2.25
N ILE A 476 -15.66 5.18 2.35
CA ILE A 476 -16.78 4.45 1.78
C ILE A 476 -17.14 4.94 0.37
N THR A 477 -17.72 4.06 -0.44
CA THR A 477 -18.07 4.40 -1.83
C THR A 477 -18.96 5.66 -1.97
N PRO A 478 -19.95 5.93 -1.10
CA PRO A 478 -20.74 7.16 -1.16
C PRO A 478 -19.93 8.45 -0.99
N SER A 479 -18.76 8.39 -0.34
CA SER A 479 -17.88 9.55 -0.15
C SER A 479 -17.33 10.10 -1.46
N LEU A 480 -17.18 9.24 -2.47
CA LEU A 480 -16.72 9.62 -3.81
C LEU A 480 -17.69 10.60 -4.48
N GLU A 481 -18.99 10.40 -4.31
CA GLU A 481 -20.03 11.28 -4.85
C GLU A 481 -20.10 12.60 -4.08
N GLU A 482 -19.91 12.56 -2.75
CA GLU A 482 -19.81 13.76 -1.93
C GLU A 482 -18.59 14.61 -2.30
N MET A 483 -17.44 14.01 -2.62
CA MET A 483 -16.27 14.74 -3.12
C MET A 483 -16.56 15.43 -4.46
N SER A 484 -17.27 14.75 -5.36
CA SER A 484 -17.75 15.35 -6.63
C SER A 484 -18.75 16.48 -6.39
N HIS A 485 -19.61 16.35 -5.38
CA HIS A 485 -20.53 17.40 -4.97
C HIS A 485 -19.79 18.64 -4.42
N VAL A 486 -18.78 18.46 -3.57
CA VAL A 486 -17.92 19.56 -3.08
C VAL A 486 -17.26 20.28 -4.25
N ALA A 487 -16.70 19.57 -5.22
CA ALA A 487 -16.08 20.15 -6.41
C ALA A 487 -17.07 21.01 -7.22
N ARG A 488 -18.31 20.50 -7.44
CA ARG A 488 -19.37 21.27 -8.10
C ARG A 488 -19.76 22.55 -7.32
N GLU A 489 -19.84 22.45 -6.00
CA GLU A 489 -20.14 23.60 -5.14
C GLU A 489 -19.00 24.62 -5.12
N MET A 490 -17.74 24.18 -5.16
CA MET A 490 -16.59 25.06 -5.31
C MET A 490 -16.65 25.86 -6.62
N GLU A 491 -16.93 25.18 -7.74
CA GLU A 491 -17.11 25.87 -9.05
C GLU A 491 -18.28 26.84 -9.02
N ARG A 492 -19.45 26.39 -8.53
CA ARG A 492 -20.67 27.21 -8.45
C ARG A 492 -20.47 28.47 -7.61
N GLN A 493 -19.70 28.38 -6.54
CA GLN A 493 -19.43 29.49 -5.61
C GLN A 493 -18.19 30.32 -5.97
N GLY A 494 -17.54 30.02 -7.12
CA GLY A 494 -16.43 30.82 -7.66
C GLY A 494 -15.12 30.66 -6.87
N PHE A 495 -14.88 29.51 -6.25
CA PHE A 495 -13.58 29.21 -5.64
C PHE A 495 -12.50 29.03 -6.71
N ASN A 496 -11.26 29.30 -6.30
CA ASN A 496 -10.08 29.08 -7.15
C ASN A 496 -8.93 28.43 -6.36
N LEU A 497 -9.29 27.73 -5.27
CA LEU A 497 -8.35 27.02 -4.42
C LEU A 497 -8.09 25.61 -4.98
N PRO A 498 -6.84 25.10 -4.95
CA PRO A 498 -6.59 23.70 -5.28
C PRO A 498 -7.33 22.76 -4.34
N LEU A 499 -7.81 21.65 -4.89
CA LEU A 499 -8.54 20.60 -4.19
C LEU A 499 -7.72 19.31 -4.16
N LEU A 500 -7.41 18.84 -2.97
CA LEU A 500 -6.72 17.56 -2.74
C LEU A 500 -7.75 16.46 -2.44
N ILE A 501 -7.63 15.33 -3.09
CA ILE A 501 -8.52 14.17 -2.94
C ILE A 501 -7.71 13.00 -2.38
N GLY A 502 -8.09 12.50 -1.21
CA GLY A 502 -7.45 11.37 -0.54
C GLY A 502 -8.45 10.40 0.08
N GLY A 503 -7.94 9.27 0.59
CA GLY A 503 -8.72 8.20 1.21
C GLY A 503 -8.66 6.89 0.41
N ALA A 504 -8.84 5.76 1.10
CA ALA A 504 -8.56 4.42 0.56
C ALA A 504 -9.43 4.02 -0.65
N THR A 505 -10.66 4.54 -0.76
CA THR A 505 -11.54 4.28 -1.92
C THR A 505 -11.29 5.21 -3.08
N THR A 506 -10.51 6.27 -2.89
CA THR A 506 -10.19 7.21 -3.97
C THR A 506 -9.13 6.63 -4.89
N SER A 507 -9.16 7.05 -6.14
CA SER A 507 -8.13 6.70 -7.11
C SER A 507 -7.88 7.83 -8.08
N ARG A 508 -6.69 7.82 -8.67
CA ARG A 508 -6.31 8.77 -9.71
C ARG A 508 -7.30 8.77 -10.88
N ALA A 509 -7.74 7.58 -11.30
CA ALA A 509 -8.72 7.44 -12.39
C ALA A 509 -10.09 8.02 -11.99
N HIS A 510 -10.57 7.75 -10.78
CA HIS A 510 -11.83 8.32 -10.31
C HIS A 510 -11.76 9.84 -10.22
N THR A 511 -10.69 10.37 -9.65
CA THR A 511 -10.49 11.83 -9.56
C THR A 511 -10.49 12.49 -10.95
N ALA A 512 -9.72 11.92 -11.90
CA ALA A 512 -9.64 12.44 -13.27
C ALA A 512 -10.97 12.37 -14.07
N LEU A 513 -11.81 11.33 -13.79
CA LEU A 513 -13.03 11.07 -14.56
C LEU A 513 -14.28 11.70 -13.94
N LYS A 514 -14.38 11.76 -12.61
CA LYS A 514 -15.63 12.05 -11.90
C LYS A 514 -15.57 13.31 -11.01
N ILE A 515 -14.38 13.78 -10.60
CA ILE A 515 -14.25 14.96 -9.72
C ILE A 515 -13.70 16.16 -10.49
N ASP A 516 -12.53 16.02 -11.08
CA ASP A 516 -11.82 17.08 -11.81
C ASP A 516 -12.66 17.76 -12.92
N PRO A 517 -13.51 17.07 -13.70
CA PRO A 517 -14.34 17.74 -14.72
C PRO A 517 -15.37 18.73 -14.16
N HIS A 518 -15.64 18.69 -12.87
CA HIS A 518 -16.61 19.57 -12.21
C HIS A 518 -16.01 20.83 -11.60
N TYR A 519 -14.69 20.97 -11.62
CA TYR A 519 -13.99 22.11 -11.02
C TYR A 519 -12.81 22.56 -11.89
N LYS A 520 -12.73 23.85 -12.20
CA LYS A 520 -11.70 24.40 -13.12
C LYS A 520 -10.34 24.62 -12.45
N ALA A 521 -10.29 24.84 -11.15
CA ALA A 521 -9.04 24.97 -10.44
C ALA A 521 -8.41 23.58 -10.20
N PRO A 522 -7.10 23.50 -9.91
CA PRO A 522 -6.41 22.23 -9.82
C PRO A 522 -7.06 21.26 -8.83
N THR A 523 -7.39 20.07 -9.30
CA THR A 523 -7.88 18.94 -8.49
C THR A 523 -6.84 17.82 -8.55
N VAL A 524 -6.28 17.42 -7.40
CA VAL A 524 -5.13 16.51 -7.36
C VAL A 524 -5.42 15.32 -6.44
N TRP A 525 -5.28 14.11 -6.97
CA TRP A 525 -5.32 12.90 -6.17
C TRP A 525 -4.01 12.70 -5.41
N VAL A 526 -4.12 12.53 -4.09
CA VAL A 526 -3.00 12.29 -3.18
C VAL A 526 -3.03 10.82 -2.75
N LYS A 527 -2.03 10.05 -3.15
CA LYS A 527 -1.99 8.61 -2.97
C LYS A 527 -1.87 8.22 -1.48
N ASP A 528 -0.97 8.88 -0.77
CA ASP A 528 -0.59 8.58 0.61
C ASP A 528 -0.09 9.85 1.33
N ALA A 529 0.16 9.73 2.63
CA ALA A 529 0.61 10.86 3.45
C ALA A 529 2.00 11.36 3.03
N SER A 530 2.88 10.47 2.56
CA SER A 530 4.23 10.83 2.13
C SER A 530 4.23 11.78 0.92
N ARG A 531 3.22 11.68 0.06
CA ARG A 531 3.05 12.52 -1.13
C ARG A 531 2.34 13.85 -0.85
N ALA A 532 1.58 13.91 0.24
CA ALA A 532 0.75 15.08 0.55
C ALA A 532 1.56 16.38 0.65
N VAL A 533 2.72 16.34 1.29
CA VAL A 533 3.59 17.51 1.49
C VAL A 533 4.11 18.05 0.17
N GLY A 534 4.70 17.20 -0.67
CA GLY A 534 5.24 17.60 -1.96
C GLY A 534 4.17 18.16 -2.90
N VAL A 535 2.96 17.58 -2.89
CA VAL A 535 1.81 18.08 -3.66
C VAL A 535 1.37 19.45 -3.13
N ALA A 536 1.20 19.62 -1.82
CA ALA A 536 0.80 20.88 -1.22
C ALA A 536 1.84 21.99 -1.49
N GLN A 537 3.13 21.70 -1.32
CA GLN A 537 4.22 22.62 -1.63
C GLN A 537 4.21 23.07 -3.11
N SER A 538 4.06 22.09 -4.04
CA SER A 538 4.03 22.38 -5.47
C SER A 538 2.83 23.27 -5.86
N LEU A 539 1.68 23.09 -5.22
CA LEU A 539 0.46 23.87 -5.50
C LEU A 539 0.49 25.29 -4.94
N ILE A 540 1.22 25.52 -3.84
CA ILE A 540 1.35 26.83 -3.20
C ILE A 540 2.53 27.62 -3.76
N SER A 541 3.60 26.96 -4.17
CA SER A 541 4.81 27.60 -4.71
C SER A 541 4.50 28.31 -6.03
N ARG A 542 4.90 29.58 -6.12
CA ARG A 542 4.74 30.36 -7.35
C ARG A 542 5.56 29.80 -8.53
N ASP A 543 6.70 29.20 -8.23
CA ASP A 543 7.64 28.72 -9.23
C ASP A 543 7.33 27.29 -9.71
N LEU A 544 6.74 26.44 -8.84
CA LEU A 544 6.47 25.04 -9.15
C LEU A 544 5.03 24.80 -9.64
N ARG A 545 4.08 25.67 -9.29
CA ARG A 545 2.64 25.44 -9.50
C ARG A 545 2.28 25.23 -10.96
N GLU A 546 2.76 26.09 -11.85
CA GLU A 546 2.36 26.05 -13.26
C GLU A 546 2.80 24.74 -13.93
N ALA A 547 4.06 24.34 -13.71
CA ALA A 547 4.59 23.09 -14.26
C ALA A 547 3.90 21.87 -13.66
N PHE A 548 3.64 21.87 -12.34
CA PHE A 548 2.97 20.77 -11.65
C PHE A 548 1.52 20.60 -12.11
N VAL A 549 0.76 21.69 -12.22
CA VAL A 549 -0.64 21.69 -12.70
C VAL A 549 -0.71 21.20 -14.14
N ALA A 550 0.16 21.70 -15.02
CA ALA A 550 0.19 21.27 -16.42
C ALA A 550 0.50 19.76 -16.56
N ALA A 551 1.40 19.23 -15.73
CA ALA A 551 1.71 17.81 -15.72
C ALA A 551 0.51 16.97 -15.23
N ASN A 552 -0.18 17.40 -14.16
CA ASN A 552 -1.37 16.74 -13.65
C ASN A 552 -2.53 16.74 -14.66
N GLU A 553 -2.76 17.88 -15.34
CA GLU A 553 -3.79 18.00 -16.38
C GLU A 553 -3.49 17.10 -17.59
N ALA A 554 -2.23 17.02 -18.02
CA ALA A 554 -1.81 16.16 -19.12
C ALA A 554 -2.05 14.67 -18.76
N ASP A 555 -1.71 14.27 -17.56
CA ASP A 555 -1.95 12.93 -17.06
C ASP A 555 -3.46 12.59 -16.98
N TYR A 556 -4.27 13.50 -16.45
CA TYR A 556 -5.72 13.31 -16.39
C TYR A 556 -6.36 13.28 -17.78
N ALA A 557 -5.84 14.07 -18.73
CA ALA A 557 -6.28 14.03 -20.13
C ALA A 557 -5.97 12.65 -20.77
N GLU A 558 -4.80 12.06 -20.47
CA GLU A 558 -4.44 10.72 -20.92
C GLU A 558 -5.37 9.66 -20.33
N ILE A 559 -5.65 9.72 -19.01
CA ILE A 559 -6.61 8.81 -18.34
C ILE A 559 -7.99 8.91 -19.00
N ARG A 560 -8.51 10.12 -19.23
CA ARG A 560 -9.79 10.34 -19.90
C ARG A 560 -9.80 9.79 -21.33
N ALA A 561 -8.69 9.96 -22.07
CA ALA A 561 -8.57 9.43 -23.42
C ALA A 561 -8.56 7.89 -23.43
N ARG A 562 -7.81 7.27 -22.52
CA ARG A 562 -7.79 5.79 -22.35
C ARG A 562 -9.16 5.25 -21.98
N HIS A 563 -9.88 5.93 -21.10
CA HIS A 563 -11.21 5.51 -20.70
C HIS A 563 -12.23 5.57 -21.85
N ARG A 564 -12.18 6.64 -22.66
CA ARG A 564 -13.02 6.75 -23.87
C ARG A 564 -12.72 5.64 -24.89
N ASN A 565 -11.45 5.24 -25.02
CA ASN A 565 -11.03 4.19 -25.96
C ASN A 565 -11.29 2.76 -25.40
N ARG A 566 -11.57 2.60 -24.12
CA ARG A 566 -11.91 1.31 -23.47
C ARG A 566 -13.39 0.90 -23.61
N GLY A 567 -14.20 1.71 -24.26
CA GLY A 567 -15.65 1.46 -24.45
C GLY A 567 -16.02 0.15 -25.16
N ASP A 568 -15.03 -0.66 -25.60
CA ASP A 568 -15.24 -1.95 -26.27
C ASP A 568 -14.72 -3.19 -25.54
N ALA A 569 -14.19 -3.08 -24.31
CA ALA A 569 -13.46 -4.19 -23.67
C ALA A 569 -14.17 -4.77 -22.43
N LYS A 570 -15.23 -5.42 -22.57
CA LYS A 570 -15.96 -6.49 -21.89
C LYS A 570 -17.44 -6.21 -22.01
N ARG A 571 -18.03 -6.83 -23.01
CA ARG A 571 -19.47 -6.75 -23.25
C ARG A 571 -20.20 -7.37 -22.06
N LEU A 572 -21.06 -6.58 -21.39
CA LEU A 572 -21.98 -7.13 -20.42
C LEU A 572 -23.02 -7.98 -21.14
N VAL A 573 -23.35 -9.13 -20.57
CA VAL A 573 -24.48 -9.93 -21.05
C VAL A 573 -25.80 -9.33 -20.52
N SER A 574 -26.92 -9.65 -21.16
CA SER A 574 -28.24 -9.27 -20.64
C SER A 574 -28.50 -9.89 -19.26
N LEU A 575 -29.33 -9.24 -18.45
CA LEU A 575 -29.69 -9.77 -17.13
C LEU A 575 -30.40 -11.13 -17.23
N GLU A 576 -31.20 -11.34 -18.28
CA GLU A 576 -31.86 -12.62 -18.57
C GLU A 576 -30.80 -13.73 -18.84
N HIS A 577 -29.77 -13.44 -19.65
CA HIS A 577 -28.68 -14.38 -19.92
C HIS A 577 -27.92 -14.71 -18.64
N ALA A 578 -27.53 -13.70 -17.86
CA ALA A 578 -26.82 -13.90 -16.59
C ALA A 578 -27.64 -14.74 -15.58
N ARG A 579 -28.96 -14.53 -15.52
CA ARG A 579 -29.86 -15.37 -14.72
C ARG A 579 -29.97 -16.80 -15.27
N GLY A 580 -29.85 -17.00 -16.57
CA GLY A 580 -29.78 -18.32 -17.21
C GLY A 580 -28.50 -19.09 -16.85
N GLN A 581 -27.39 -18.36 -16.62
CA GLN A 581 -26.09 -18.91 -16.20
C GLN A 581 -25.84 -18.82 -14.68
N LYS A 582 -26.90 -18.72 -13.85
CA LYS A 582 -26.77 -18.67 -12.39
C LYS A 582 -26.12 -19.94 -11.82
N PHE A 583 -25.53 -19.81 -10.65
CA PHE A 583 -25.07 -20.96 -9.87
C PHE A 583 -26.26 -21.86 -9.47
N GLN A 584 -26.11 -23.19 -9.62
CA GLN A 584 -27.25 -24.13 -9.48
C GLN A 584 -27.41 -24.70 -8.06
N GLY A 585 -26.47 -24.52 -7.14
CA GLY A 585 -26.54 -24.92 -5.72
C GLY A 585 -26.76 -26.41 -5.42
N GLY A 586 -27.07 -27.26 -6.42
CA GLY A 586 -27.26 -28.71 -6.23
C GLY A 586 -28.41 -29.09 -5.31
N TRP A 587 -29.48 -28.29 -5.25
CA TRP A 587 -30.59 -28.38 -4.31
C TRP A 587 -31.35 -29.71 -4.34
N ASP A 588 -31.28 -30.48 -5.42
CA ASP A 588 -31.87 -31.81 -5.49
C ASP A 588 -31.19 -32.80 -4.55
N ASN A 589 -29.87 -32.67 -4.35
CA ASN A 589 -29.02 -33.57 -3.56
C ASN A 589 -28.49 -32.92 -2.27
N TYR A 590 -28.71 -31.64 -2.06
CA TYR A 590 -28.27 -30.92 -0.87
C TYR A 590 -29.45 -30.45 -0.03
N THR A 591 -29.40 -30.76 1.26
CA THR A 591 -30.35 -30.24 2.25
C THR A 591 -29.64 -29.25 3.15
N PRO A 592 -30.06 -27.97 3.17
CA PRO A 592 -29.45 -26.96 4.03
C PRO A 592 -29.55 -27.35 5.51
N PRO A 593 -28.49 -27.20 6.31
CA PRO A 593 -28.53 -27.48 7.72
C PRO A 593 -29.35 -26.42 8.48
N ALA A 594 -30.29 -26.87 9.29
CA ALA A 594 -30.99 -25.96 10.22
C ALA A 594 -30.04 -25.55 11.36
N PRO A 595 -30.07 -24.28 11.80
CA PRO A 595 -29.32 -23.85 12.96
C PRO A 595 -29.75 -24.61 14.23
N ASP A 596 -28.77 -24.96 15.07
CA ASP A 596 -29.03 -25.54 16.40
C ASP A 596 -29.75 -24.54 17.32
N GLN A 597 -29.43 -23.25 17.16
CA GLN A 597 -29.97 -22.17 17.97
C GLN A 597 -30.49 -21.03 17.05
N PRO A 598 -31.67 -21.20 16.43
CA PRO A 598 -32.24 -20.15 15.56
C PRO A 598 -32.70 -18.94 16.37
N GLY A 599 -32.84 -17.80 15.71
CA GLY A 599 -33.32 -16.55 16.28
C GLY A 599 -32.22 -15.54 16.56
N LEU A 600 -32.54 -14.54 17.36
CA LEU A 600 -31.66 -13.41 17.68
C LEU A 600 -30.82 -13.70 18.94
N HIS A 601 -29.52 -13.39 18.86
CA HIS A 601 -28.57 -13.53 19.94
C HIS A 601 -27.81 -12.21 20.18
N VAL A 602 -27.65 -11.81 21.45
CA VAL A 602 -27.04 -10.53 21.82
C VAL A 602 -25.90 -10.77 22.82
N PHE A 603 -24.80 -10.09 22.64
CA PHE A 603 -23.67 -10.03 23.54
C PHE A 603 -23.40 -8.57 23.92
N ASP A 604 -23.75 -8.18 25.12
CA ASP A 604 -23.66 -6.80 25.61
C ASP A 604 -22.23 -6.36 26.02
N ASP A 605 -21.39 -7.30 26.41
CA ASP A 605 -19.99 -7.08 26.82
C ASP A 605 -19.17 -8.33 26.46
N TYR A 606 -18.73 -8.41 25.19
CA TYR A 606 -17.92 -9.55 24.74
C TYR A 606 -16.50 -9.42 25.31
N PRO A 607 -15.90 -10.48 25.87
CA PRO A 607 -14.59 -10.39 26.51
C PRO A 607 -13.49 -10.01 25.52
N LEU A 608 -12.95 -8.79 25.62
CA LEU A 608 -11.86 -8.31 24.74
C LEU A 608 -10.61 -9.20 24.83
N ALA A 609 -10.35 -9.79 26.01
CA ALA A 609 -9.21 -10.70 26.20
C ALA A 609 -9.26 -11.91 25.26
N GLU A 610 -10.46 -12.44 24.96
CA GLU A 610 -10.64 -13.56 24.02
C GLU A 610 -10.32 -13.15 22.57
N LEU A 611 -10.51 -11.87 22.22
CA LEU A 611 -10.36 -11.37 20.87
C LEU A 611 -8.90 -11.12 20.48
N VAL A 612 -8.00 -10.98 21.46
CA VAL A 612 -6.58 -10.69 21.21
C VAL A 612 -5.91 -11.72 20.29
N ASP A 613 -6.29 -12.99 20.45
CA ASP A 613 -5.73 -14.10 19.66
C ASP A 613 -6.35 -14.19 18.23
N TYR A 614 -7.43 -13.46 17.97
CA TYR A 614 -8.11 -13.40 16.66
C TYR A 614 -7.73 -12.16 15.83
N ILE A 615 -6.82 -11.32 16.35
CA ILE A 615 -6.42 -10.11 15.62
C ILE A 615 -5.62 -10.48 14.36
N ASP A 616 -6.10 -10.03 13.21
CA ASP A 616 -5.27 -9.90 12.01
C ASP A 616 -4.46 -8.61 12.09
N TRP A 617 -3.14 -8.78 12.22
CA TRP A 617 -2.20 -7.67 12.36
C TRP A 617 -1.79 -7.06 11.03
N THR A 618 -2.00 -7.74 9.90
CA THR A 618 -1.58 -7.23 8.59
C THR A 618 -2.24 -5.89 8.23
N PRO A 619 -3.58 -5.73 8.35
CA PRO A 619 -4.22 -4.44 8.09
C PRO A 619 -3.83 -3.33 9.09
N PHE A 620 -3.45 -3.72 10.33
CA PHE A 620 -2.92 -2.77 11.30
C PHE A 620 -1.63 -2.10 10.79
N PHE A 621 -0.68 -2.88 10.30
CA PHE A 621 0.56 -2.33 9.73
C PHE A 621 0.31 -1.52 8.46
N GLN A 622 -0.62 -1.94 7.61
CA GLN A 622 -1.02 -1.21 6.41
C GLN A 622 -1.60 0.17 6.73
N ALA A 623 -2.40 0.30 7.80
CA ALA A 623 -2.91 1.60 8.26
C ALA A 623 -1.78 2.59 8.63
N TRP A 624 -0.61 2.08 9.01
CA TRP A 624 0.60 2.85 9.29
C TRP A 624 1.57 2.95 8.10
N GLU A 625 1.09 2.64 6.88
CA GLU A 625 1.88 2.64 5.65
C GLU A 625 3.13 1.73 5.71
N LEU A 626 3.11 0.70 6.57
CA LEU A 626 4.14 -0.33 6.64
C LEU A 626 3.70 -1.52 5.79
N ALA A 627 4.46 -1.79 4.72
CA ALA A 627 4.16 -2.88 3.79
C ALA A 627 4.76 -4.20 4.30
N GLY A 628 3.93 -5.24 4.39
CA GLY A 628 4.33 -6.59 4.78
C GLY A 628 3.21 -7.37 5.44
N LYS A 629 3.26 -8.71 5.39
CA LYS A 629 2.31 -9.61 6.06
C LYS A 629 2.83 -9.98 7.46
N PHE A 630 1.98 -9.90 8.47
CA PHE A 630 2.31 -10.40 9.81
C PHE A 630 2.33 -11.94 9.81
N PRO A 631 3.25 -12.61 10.55
CA PRO A 631 4.31 -12.04 11.41
C PRO A 631 5.62 -11.70 10.69
N ALA A 632 5.75 -12.01 9.41
CA ALA A 632 6.98 -11.80 8.63
C ALA A 632 7.45 -10.34 8.63
N ILE A 633 6.52 -9.38 8.67
CA ILE A 633 6.83 -7.94 8.72
C ILE A 633 7.72 -7.56 9.91
N LEU A 634 7.63 -8.26 11.05
CA LEU A 634 8.43 -7.97 12.25
C LEU A 634 9.91 -8.28 12.07
N THR A 635 10.23 -9.15 11.11
CA THR A 635 11.60 -9.53 10.75
C THR A 635 12.00 -9.00 9.38
N ASP A 636 11.15 -8.15 8.80
CA ASP A 636 11.43 -7.46 7.55
C ASP A 636 12.66 -6.55 7.72
N GLU A 637 13.53 -6.56 6.73
CA GLU A 637 14.84 -5.91 6.84
C GLU A 637 14.76 -4.38 6.63
N ILE A 638 13.67 -3.87 6.05
CA ILE A 638 13.44 -2.42 5.86
C ILE A 638 12.54 -1.88 6.98
N VAL A 639 11.35 -2.47 7.12
CA VAL A 639 10.35 -1.97 8.04
C VAL A 639 10.31 -2.73 9.38
N GLY A 640 11.02 -3.86 9.49
CA GLY A 640 10.91 -4.78 10.62
C GLY A 640 11.21 -4.16 11.99
N THR A 641 12.21 -3.28 12.07
CA THR A 641 12.50 -2.54 13.31
C THR A 641 11.33 -1.63 13.68
N GLN A 642 10.81 -0.87 12.72
CA GLN A 642 9.68 0.03 12.95
C GLN A 642 8.37 -0.72 13.18
N ALA A 643 8.16 -1.82 12.45
CA ALA A 643 7.03 -2.71 12.66
C ALA A 643 7.10 -3.36 14.05
N SER A 644 8.28 -3.78 14.50
CA SER A 644 8.48 -4.38 15.83
C SER A 644 8.26 -3.35 16.95
N ASP A 645 8.74 -2.12 16.80
CA ASP A 645 8.51 -1.05 17.76
C ASP A 645 7.02 -0.68 17.82
N LEU A 646 6.38 -0.51 16.66
CA LEU A 646 4.95 -0.25 16.55
C LEU A 646 4.12 -1.40 17.14
N TYR A 647 4.50 -2.65 16.87
CA TYR A 647 3.85 -3.84 17.43
C TYR A 647 3.98 -3.89 18.96
N LYS A 648 5.16 -3.56 19.49
CA LYS A 648 5.39 -3.46 20.93
C LYS A 648 4.50 -2.40 21.57
N ASP A 649 4.42 -1.21 20.98
CA ASP A 649 3.55 -0.13 21.45
C ASP A 649 2.07 -0.56 21.40
N ALA A 650 1.67 -1.21 20.29
CA ALA A 650 0.32 -1.75 20.12
C ALA A 650 -0.02 -2.81 21.16
N ARG A 651 0.90 -3.75 21.44
CA ARG A 651 0.72 -4.78 22.49
C ARG A 651 0.58 -4.17 23.87
N ALA A 652 1.41 -3.18 24.21
CA ALA A 652 1.31 -2.49 25.49
C ALA A 652 -0.02 -1.73 25.63
N MET A 653 -0.51 -1.11 24.56
CA MET A 653 -1.82 -0.46 24.55
C MET A 653 -2.97 -1.48 24.65
N LEU A 654 -2.88 -2.62 23.95
CA LEU A 654 -3.86 -3.71 24.06
C LEU A 654 -4.00 -4.22 25.52
N GLU A 655 -2.87 -4.43 26.21
CA GLU A 655 -2.89 -4.85 27.62
C GLU A 655 -3.64 -3.83 28.49
N ARG A 656 -3.46 -2.54 28.23
CA ARG A 656 -4.19 -1.48 28.92
C ARG A 656 -5.67 -1.44 28.54
N ILE A 657 -6.00 -1.53 27.27
CA ILE A 657 -7.40 -1.57 26.79
C ILE A 657 -8.16 -2.70 27.50
N VAL A 658 -7.57 -3.89 27.55
CA VAL A 658 -8.19 -5.06 28.16
C VAL A 658 -8.25 -4.96 29.70
N SER A 659 -7.13 -4.62 30.36
CA SER A 659 -7.05 -4.60 31.83
C SER A 659 -7.81 -3.42 32.45
N GLU A 660 -7.80 -2.25 31.83
CA GLU A 660 -8.45 -1.04 32.30
C GLU A 660 -9.87 -0.85 31.72
N LYS A 661 -10.30 -1.78 30.84
CA LYS A 661 -11.62 -1.76 30.16
C LYS A 661 -11.93 -0.42 29.47
N TRP A 662 -11.02 0.02 28.61
CA TRP A 662 -11.19 1.27 27.87
C TRP A 662 -12.31 1.21 26.82
N LEU A 663 -12.54 0.02 26.26
CA LEU A 663 -13.51 -0.24 25.22
C LEU A 663 -14.50 -1.32 25.67
N THR A 664 -15.73 -1.23 25.17
CA THR A 664 -16.74 -2.29 25.29
C THR A 664 -17.02 -2.86 23.91
N ALA A 665 -16.92 -4.19 23.78
CA ALA A 665 -17.27 -4.90 22.57
C ALA A 665 -18.70 -5.45 22.66
N LYS A 666 -19.53 -5.15 21.66
CA LYS A 666 -20.91 -5.66 21.58
C LYS A 666 -21.15 -6.36 20.26
N ALA A 667 -22.02 -7.36 20.30
CA ALA A 667 -22.41 -8.11 19.12
C ALA A 667 -23.87 -8.47 19.14
N VAL A 668 -24.52 -8.40 17.99
CA VAL A 668 -25.82 -8.98 17.75
C VAL A 668 -25.79 -9.79 16.46
N PHE A 669 -26.32 -10.99 16.48
CA PHE A 669 -26.55 -11.76 15.26
C PHE A 669 -27.85 -12.52 15.33
N GLY A 670 -28.34 -12.94 14.17
CA GLY A 670 -29.54 -13.75 14.11
C GLY A 670 -29.49 -14.75 12.98
N LEU A 671 -30.19 -15.89 13.17
CA LEU A 671 -30.27 -16.98 12.22
C LEU A 671 -31.76 -17.27 11.95
N TRP A 672 -32.21 -17.08 10.72
CA TRP A 672 -33.62 -17.14 10.36
C TRP A 672 -33.88 -18.00 9.13
N PRO A 673 -35.10 -18.61 9.05
CA PRO A 673 -35.54 -19.27 7.83
C PRO A 673 -35.54 -18.30 6.65
N ALA A 674 -34.97 -18.75 5.52
CA ALA A 674 -34.90 -17.94 4.33
C ALA A 674 -34.99 -18.79 3.05
N ASN A 675 -35.52 -18.21 1.97
CA ASN A 675 -35.49 -18.80 0.63
C ASN A 675 -35.18 -17.70 -0.41
N SER A 676 -34.52 -18.07 -1.49
CA SER A 676 -34.27 -17.13 -2.58
C SER A 676 -35.46 -17.03 -3.55
N ILE A 677 -35.69 -15.82 -4.08
CA ILE A 677 -36.68 -15.52 -5.10
C ILE A 677 -36.00 -14.67 -6.18
N GLY A 678 -35.55 -15.32 -7.25
CA GLY A 678 -34.75 -14.65 -8.27
C GLY A 678 -33.37 -14.23 -7.69
N ASP A 679 -33.08 -12.93 -7.73
CA ASP A 679 -31.83 -12.36 -7.17
C ASP A 679 -32.01 -11.79 -5.75
N ASP A 680 -33.16 -12.07 -5.09
CA ASP A 680 -33.47 -11.62 -3.73
C ASP A 680 -33.57 -12.81 -2.76
N VAL A 681 -33.40 -12.51 -1.46
CA VAL A 681 -33.64 -13.50 -0.39
C VAL A 681 -34.74 -12.99 0.53
N ARG A 682 -35.76 -13.81 0.70
CA ARG A 682 -36.85 -13.58 1.62
C ARG A 682 -36.54 -14.23 2.96
N VAL A 683 -36.53 -13.43 4.02
CA VAL A 683 -36.20 -13.84 5.40
C VAL A 683 -37.45 -13.78 6.27
N GLN A 684 -37.73 -14.86 6.98
CA GLN A 684 -38.86 -14.93 7.94
C GLN A 684 -38.34 -14.76 9.35
N HIS A 685 -38.83 -13.75 10.08
CA HIS A 685 -38.37 -13.44 11.43
C HIS A 685 -39.53 -13.01 12.34
N PRO A 686 -39.36 -12.96 13.67
CA PRO A 686 -40.45 -12.69 14.59
C PRO A 686 -41.24 -11.39 14.37
N LEU A 687 -40.62 -10.39 13.73
CA LEU A 687 -41.24 -9.09 13.43
C LEU A 687 -41.98 -9.08 12.07
N GLY A 688 -41.94 -10.20 11.33
CA GLY A 688 -42.57 -10.34 10.02
C GLY A 688 -41.66 -10.95 8.95
N GLU A 689 -41.74 -10.41 7.72
CA GLU A 689 -40.90 -10.85 6.59
C GLU A 689 -40.08 -9.67 6.06
N THR A 690 -38.82 -9.91 5.80
CA THR A 690 -37.90 -8.93 5.18
C THR A 690 -37.32 -9.52 3.90
N THR A 691 -37.23 -8.72 2.84
CA THR A 691 -36.57 -9.09 1.59
C THR A 691 -35.22 -8.39 1.50
N LEU A 692 -34.13 -9.15 1.35
CA LEU A 692 -32.79 -8.67 1.07
C LEU A 692 -32.55 -8.68 -0.43
N HIS A 693 -32.01 -7.59 -0.97
CA HIS A 693 -31.84 -7.41 -2.42
C HIS A 693 -30.38 -7.54 -2.80
N PHE A 694 -30.11 -8.42 -3.77
CA PHE A 694 -28.74 -8.65 -4.26
C PHE A 694 -28.61 -8.35 -5.75
N LEU A 695 -27.37 -8.25 -6.19
CA LEU A 695 -26.96 -7.96 -7.55
C LEU A 695 -26.22 -9.16 -8.14
N ARG A 696 -26.37 -9.36 -9.46
CA ARG A 696 -25.76 -10.46 -10.20
C ARG A 696 -24.61 -9.99 -11.05
N GLN A 697 -23.60 -10.82 -11.20
CA GLN A 697 -22.58 -10.62 -12.21
C GLN A 697 -23.20 -10.65 -13.61
N GLN A 698 -22.67 -9.79 -14.50
CA GLN A 698 -23.10 -9.71 -15.92
C GLN A 698 -21.91 -9.77 -16.88
N VAL A 699 -20.82 -10.38 -16.49
CA VAL A 699 -19.61 -10.49 -17.33
C VAL A 699 -19.77 -11.65 -18.29
N ASP A 700 -19.48 -11.44 -19.58
CA ASP A 700 -19.42 -12.53 -20.56
C ASP A 700 -18.38 -13.57 -20.16
N LYS A 701 -18.81 -14.79 -19.87
CA LYS A 701 -18.01 -15.90 -19.35
C LYS A 701 -18.29 -17.17 -20.13
N PRO A 702 -17.33 -18.14 -20.16
CA PRO A 702 -17.61 -19.50 -20.62
C PRO A 702 -18.80 -20.12 -19.88
N ALA A 703 -19.58 -20.92 -20.59
CA ALA A 703 -20.84 -21.51 -20.08
C ALA A 703 -20.64 -22.36 -18.79
N GLU A 704 -19.42 -22.83 -18.53
CA GLU A 704 -19.08 -23.60 -17.33
C GLU A 704 -18.89 -22.73 -16.06
N ARG A 705 -18.80 -21.40 -16.22
CA ARG A 705 -18.60 -20.47 -15.11
C ARG A 705 -19.88 -19.67 -14.85
N PRO A 706 -20.52 -19.85 -13.68
CA PRO A 706 -21.76 -19.16 -13.37
C PRO A 706 -21.58 -17.65 -13.19
N ASP A 707 -22.65 -16.90 -13.48
CA ASP A 707 -22.80 -15.51 -13.09
C ASP A 707 -23.41 -15.45 -11.70
N PHE A 708 -22.54 -15.29 -10.68
CA PHE A 708 -22.95 -15.37 -9.28
C PHE A 708 -23.82 -14.21 -8.82
N CYS A 709 -24.77 -14.55 -7.97
CA CYS A 709 -25.52 -13.64 -7.09
C CYS A 709 -25.51 -14.26 -5.68
N LEU A 710 -25.42 -13.48 -4.62
CA LEU A 710 -25.47 -14.02 -3.24
C LEU A 710 -26.75 -14.83 -2.97
N ALA A 711 -27.86 -14.47 -3.60
CA ALA A 711 -29.12 -15.22 -3.51
C ALA A 711 -29.02 -16.66 -4.04
N ASP A 712 -28.06 -16.97 -4.90
CA ASP A 712 -27.87 -18.32 -5.44
C ASP A 712 -27.38 -19.32 -4.37
N PHE A 713 -26.80 -18.84 -3.26
CA PHE A 713 -26.34 -19.66 -2.15
C PHE A 713 -27.40 -19.96 -1.10
N ILE A 714 -28.65 -19.55 -1.36
CA ILE A 714 -29.85 -19.86 -0.56
C ILE A 714 -30.82 -20.67 -1.42
N ALA A 715 -31.40 -21.72 -0.86
CA ALA A 715 -32.34 -22.59 -1.59
C ALA A 715 -33.51 -21.81 -2.17
N PRO A 716 -33.84 -21.98 -3.48
CA PRO A 716 -34.97 -21.34 -4.09
C PRO A 716 -36.31 -21.72 -3.43
N ALA A 717 -37.23 -20.79 -3.35
CA ALA A 717 -38.57 -21.00 -2.75
C ALA A 717 -39.35 -22.14 -3.42
N ASP A 718 -39.18 -22.34 -4.72
CA ASP A 718 -39.83 -23.39 -5.51
C ASP A 718 -39.10 -24.76 -5.40
N SER A 719 -37.92 -24.84 -4.76
CA SER A 719 -37.22 -26.10 -4.53
C SER A 719 -37.86 -27.01 -3.49
N GLY A 720 -38.82 -26.50 -2.70
CA GLY A 720 -39.42 -27.21 -1.59
C GLY A 720 -38.48 -27.45 -0.41
N ARG A 721 -37.28 -26.85 -0.41
CA ARG A 721 -36.26 -26.94 0.66
C ARG A 721 -36.32 -25.68 1.51
N GLN A 722 -36.39 -25.86 2.84
CA GLN A 722 -36.19 -24.75 3.77
C GLN A 722 -34.68 -24.51 3.94
N ASP A 723 -34.26 -23.27 3.75
CA ASP A 723 -32.89 -22.81 4.01
C ASP A 723 -32.89 -21.72 5.07
N TRP A 724 -31.69 -21.26 5.41
CA TRP A 724 -31.45 -20.32 6.49
C TRP A 724 -30.42 -19.28 6.08
N ILE A 725 -30.57 -18.08 6.57
CA ILE A 725 -29.57 -17.01 6.43
C ILE A 725 -29.25 -16.44 7.80
N GLY A 726 -27.99 -16.08 8.00
CA GLY A 726 -27.60 -15.30 9.15
C GLY A 726 -27.34 -13.83 8.80
N ALA A 727 -27.48 -12.97 9.81
CA ALA A 727 -27.04 -11.60 9.77
C ALA A 727 -26.34 -11.24 11.08
N PHE A 728 -25.38 -10.30 11.05
CA PHE A 728 -24.67 -9.87 12.23
C PHE A 728 -24.29 -8.39 12.18
N ALA A 729 -24.13 -7.79 13.36
CA ALA A 729 -23.54 -6.48 13.57
C ALA A 729 -22.73 -6.49 14.86
N VAL A 730 -21.47 -6.06 14.79
CA VAL A 730 -20.52 -6.05 15.89
C VAL A 730 -19.78 -4.73 15.97
N THR A 731 -19.43 -4.32 17.18
CA THR A 731 -18.58 -3.15 17.42
C THR A 731 -17.66 -3.38 18.60
N ALA A 732 -16.47 -2.79 18.56
CA ALA A 732 -15.54 -2.70 19.67
C ALA A 732 -15.12 -1.24 19.96
N GLY A 733 -15.90 -0.28 19.45
CA GLY A 733 -15.57 1.16 19.56
C GLY A 733 -16.29 1.89 20.69
N ILE A 734 -17.12 1.21 21.48
CA ILE A 734 -17.89 1.89 22.55
C ILE A 734 -16.94 2.30 23.69
N GLY A 735 -16.94 3.59 24.03
CA GLY A 735 -16.08 4.18 25.06
C GLY A 735 -14.80 4.83 24.53
N ILE A 736 -14.50 4.71 23.23
CA ILE A 736 -13.25 5.18 22.63
C ILE A 736 -13.06 6.70 22.77
N ASP A 737 -14.12 7.49 22.64
CA ASP A 737 -14.06 8.97 22.54
C ASP A 737 -13.40 9.61 23.77
N ALA A 738 -13.67 9.10 24.98
CA ALA A 738 -13.08 9.63 26.21
C ALA A 738 -11.55 9.47 26.24
N HIS A 739 -11.03 8.35 25.70
CA HIS A 739 -9.59 8.08 25.66
C HIS A 739 -8.90 8.81 24.52
N VAL A 740 -9.54 8.92 23.36
CA VAL A 740 -9.06 9.75 22.24
C VAL A 740 -8.95 11.21 22.70
N ALA A 741 -10.00 11.78 23.27
CA ALA A 741 -9.99 13.17 23.77
C ALA A 741 -8.89 13.41 24.80
N ARG A 742 -8.58 12.43 25.66
CA ARG A 742 -7.45 12.53 26.60
C ARG A 742 -6.12 12.63 25.87
N PHE A 743 -5.86 11.76 24.87
CA PHE A 743 -4.62 11.80 24.09
C PHE A 743 -4.49 13.09 23.29
N GLU A 744 -5.58 13.57 22.71
CA GLU A 744 -5.60 14.84 21.98
C GLU A 744 -5.31 16.04 22.89
N ALA A 745 -5.84 16.04 24.13
CA ALA A 745 -5.53 17.08 25.12
C ALA A 745 -4.06 17.06 25.58
N GLU A 746 -3.41 15.89 25.51
CA GLU A 746 -1.98 15.71 25.78
C GLU A 746 -1.11 15.93 24.53
N HIS A 747 -1.68 16.37 23.41
CA HIS A 747 -1.01 16.49 22.10
C HIS A 747 -0.37 15.17 21.60
N ASP A 748 -0.96 14.03 21.96
CA ASP A 748 -0.47 12.70 21.65
C ASP A 748 -1.28 12.04 20.52
N ASP A 749 -1.15 12.57 19.30
CA ASP A 749 -1.79 12.03 18.11
C ASP A 749 -1.38 10.59 17.83
N TYR A 750 -0.15 10.21 18.22
CA TYR A 750 0.35 8.86 18.01
C TYR A 750 -0.51 7.82 18.75
N ASN A 751 -0.74 8.03 20.05
CA ASN A 751 -1.57 7.12 20.84
C ASN A 751 -3.06 7.24 20.49
N ALA A 752 -3.55 8.40 20.06
CA ALA A 752 -4.91 8.56 19.57
C ALA A 752 -5.16 7.73 18.30
N ILE A 753 -4.26 7.81 17.32
CA ILE A 753 -4.33 7.01 16.08
C ILE A 753 -4.16 5.52 16.40
N LEU A 754 -3.21 5.17 17.28
CA LEU A 754 -2.94 3.79 17.69
C LEU A 754 -4.17 3.14 18.32
N LEU A 755 -4.87 3.86 19.21
CA LEU A 755 -6.10 3.39 19.85
C LEU A 755 -7.21 3.14 18.82
N LYS A 756 -7.42 4.05 17.88
CA LYS A 756 -8.43 3.91 16.82
C LYS A 756 -8.13 2.69 15.94
N ALA A 757 -6.87 2.52 15.53
CA ALA A 757 -6.45 1.38 14.73
C ALA A 757 -6.64 0.04 15.47
N LEU A 758 -6.40 0.00 16.78
CA LEU A 758 -6.60 -1.21 17.60
C LEU A 758 -8.09 -1.51 17.83
N ALA A 759 -8.92 -0.50 17.99
CA ALA A 759 -10.37 -0.67 18.09
C ALA A 759 -10.95 -1.32 16.82
N ASP A 760 -10.49 -0.88 15.63
CA ASP A 760 -10.87 -1.50 14.35
C ASP A 760 -10.44 -2.98 14.30
N ARG A 761 -9.23 -3.29 14.78
CA ARG A 761 -8.77 -4.69 14.83
C ARG A 761 -9.60 -5.55 15.79
N PHE A 762 -10.02 -5.00 16.91
CA PHE A 762 -10.94 -5.70 17.81
C PHE A 762 -12.32 -5.97 17.19
N ALA A 763 -12.85 -5.02 16.43
CA ALA A 763 -14.13 -5.20 15.74
C ALA A 763 -14.04 -6.31 14.67
N GLU A 764 -12.96 -6.35 13.88
CA GLU A 764 -12.71 -7.43 12.93
C GLU A 764 -12.47 -8.78 13.62
N ALA A 765 -11.67 -8.81 14.70
CA ALA A 765 -11.45 -10.02 15.50
C ALA A 765 -12.76 -10.56 16.08
N LEU A 766 -13.66 -9.67 16.54
CA LEU A 766 -14.98 -10.07 17.02
C LEU A 766 -15.85 -10.64 15.90
N ALA A 767 -15.82 -10.04 14.71
CA ALA A 767 -16.55 -10.56 13.54
C ALA A 767 -16.03 -11.96 13.14
N GLU A 768 -14.71 -12.19 13.17
CA GLU A 768 -14.10 -13.50 12.89
C GLU A 768 -14.49 -14.54 13.95
N ARG A 769 -14.27 -14.20 15.22
CA ARG A 769 -14.59 -15.10 16.33
C ARG A 769 -16.09 -15.44 16.39
N LEU A 770 -16.94 -14.45 16.15
CA LEU A 770 -18.38 -14.67 16.11
C LEU A 770 -18.78 -15.59 14.96
N HIS A 771 -18.20 -15.41 13.77
CA HIS A 771 -18.43 -16.31 12.65
C HIS A 771 -17.99 -17.74 12.93
N GLN A 772 -16.83 -17.94 13.57
CA GLN A 772 -16.40 -19.26 14.02
C GLN A 772 -17.42 -19.88 14.99
N ARG A 773 -17.88 -19.15 16.00
CA ARG A 773 -18.90 -19.62 16.94
C ARG A 773 -20.23 -19.94 16.26
N VAL A 774 -20.64 -19.12 15.29
CA VAL A 774 -21.82 -19.40 14.48
C VAL A 774 -21.70 -20.73 13.76
N ARG A 775 -20.57 -21.01 13.10
CA ARG A 775 -20.35 -22.29 12.40
C ARG A 775 -20.31 -23.49 13.34
N THR A 776 -19.68 -23.35 14.49
CA THR A 776 -19.42 -24.47 15.42
C THR A 776 -20.47 -24.67 16.48
N GLU A 777 -21.10 -23.58 17.01
CA GLU A 777 -21.97 -23.61 18.19
C GLU A 777 -23.45 -23.30 17.86
N PHE A 778 -23.73 -22.21 17.15
CA PHE A 778 -25.09 -21.70 16.98
C PHE A 778 -25.80 -22.25 15.75
N TRP A 779 -25.11 -22.28 14.62
CA TRP A 779 -25.60 -22.98 13.43
C TRP A 779 -25.21 -24.45 13.47
N GLY A 780 -23.99 -24.74 13.91
CA GLY A 780 -23.51 -26.10 14.15
C GLY A 780 -23.24 -26.93 12.89
N HIS A 781 -23.07 -26.29 11.74
CA HIS A 781 -22.80 -27.01 10.49
C HIS A 781 -21.32 -27.44 10.33
N GLU A 782 -20.39 -26.91 11.18
CA GLU A 782 -18.96 -27.25 11.23
C GLU A 782 -18.50 -27.49 12.69
N ARG A 783 -19.23 -28.31 13.44
CA ARG A 783 -18.91 -28.59 14.88
C ARG A 783 -17.52 -29.14 15.14
N ALA A 784 -16.90 -29.76 14.15
CA ALA A 784 -15.56 -30.35 14.26
C ALA A 784 -14.44 -29.40 13.77
N GLU A 785 -14.75 -28.15 13.45
CA GLU A 785 -13.76 -27.15 12.99
C GLU A 785 -12.69 -26.93 14.07
N THR A 786 -11.41 -27.02 13.67
CA THR A 786 -10.24 -26.79 14.51
C THR A 786 -9.24 -25.84 13.85
N LEU A 787 -9.73 -24.87 13.08
CA LEU A 787 -8.91 -23.91 12.39
C LEU A 787 -8.22 -22.96 13.37
N ASP A 788 -6.93 -22.74 13.15
CA ASP A 788 -6.17 -21.71 13.86
C ASP A 788 -6.43 -20.31 13.25
N ASN A 789 -5.87 -19.28 13.85
CA ASN A 789 -6.14 -17.91 13.42
C ASN A 789 -5.63 -17.64 11.98
N GLU A 790 -4.52 -18.25 11.56
CA GLU A 790 -3.99 -18.08 10.20
C GLU A 790 -4.94 -18.71 9.17
N ALA A 791 -5.46 -19.90 9.44
CA ALA A 791 -6.44 -20.56 8.59
C ALA A 791 -7.79 -19.81 8.55
N LEU A 792 -8.17 -19.14 9.63
CA LEU A 792 -9.37 -18.28 9.67
C LEU A 792 -9.18 -17.03 8.80
N ILE A 793 -8.03 -16.36 8.91
CA ILE A 793 -7.68 -15.19 8.09
C ILE A 793 -7.61 -15.56 6.59
N ASP A 794 -7.11 -16.75 6.28
CA ASP A 794 -7.06 -17.28 4.90
C ASP A 794 -8.40 -17.87 4.43
N GLU A 795 -9.49 -17.66 5.18
CA GLU A 795 -10.87 -18.06 4.86
C GLU A 795 -11.03 -19.57 4.57
N GLN A 796 -10.26 -20.44 5.24
CA GLN A 796 -10.28 -21.90 5.03
C GLN A 796 -11.47 -22.59 5.70
N TYR A 797 -12.52 -21.87 5.97
CA TYR A 797 -13.75 -22.35 6.57
C TYR A 797 -14.86 -22.53 5.54
N ARG A 798 -15.89 -23.30 5.88
CA ARG A 798 -17.10 -23.46 5.08
C ARG A 798 -18.06 -22.30 5.32
N GLY A 799 -18.66 -21.80 4.23
CA GLY A 799 -19.56 -20.66 4.28
C GLY A 799 -18.82 -19.34 4.02
N ILE A 800 -19.55 -18.26 3.97
CA ILE A 800 -19.03 -16.90 3.80
C ILE A 800 -19.78 -15.89 4.66
N ARG A 801 -19.14 -14.74 4.94
CA ARG A 801 -19.73 -13.60 5.66
C ARG A 801 -19.66 -12.28 4.86
N PRO A 802 -20.30 -12.21 3.68
CA PRO A 802 -20.28 -11.00 2.85
C PRO A 802 -21.00 -9.83 3.53
N ALA A 803 -20.53 -8.62 3.24
CA ALA A 803 -21.03 -7.38 3.84
C ALA A 803 -21.52 -6.38 2.77
N PRO A 804 -22.61 -5.63 3.02
CA PRO A 804 -23.02 -4.52 2.16
C PRO A 804 -21.93 -3.44 2.08
N GLY A 805 -21.60 -3.02 0.84
CA GLY A 805 -20.52 -2.10 0.54
C GLY A 805 -19.24 -2.79 0.06
N TYR A 806 -19.19 -4.14 0.07
CA TYR A 806 -18.07 -4.94 -0.43
C TYR A 806 -18.36 -5.53 -1.83
N PRO A 807 -17.34 -6.04 -2.54
CA PRO A 807 -17.48 -6.43 -3.95
C PRO A 807 -18.64 -7.38 -4.31
N ALA A 808 -19.01 -8.29 -3.40
CA ALA A 808 -20.11 -9.24 -3.62
C ALA A 808 -21.51 -8.62 -3.37
N CYS A 809 -21.55 -7.51 -2.61
CA CYS A 809 -22.78 -6.78 -2.28
C CYS A 809 -22.48 -5.27 -2.23
N PRO A 810 -22.20 -4.60 -3.37
CA PRO A 810 -21.57 -3.26 -3.39
C PRO A 810 -22.49 -2.14 -2.90
N GLU A 811 -23.78 -2.37 -2.77
CA GLU A 811 -24.76 -1.35 -2.40
C GLU A 811 -24.90 -1.24 -0.86
N HIS A 812 -24.62 -0.05 -0.32
CA HIS A 812 -24.54 0.20 1.13
C HIS A 812 -25.90 0.28 1.84
N SER A 813 -26.98 0.64 1.15
CA SER A 813 -28.28 0.89 1.82
C SER A 813 -28.94 -0.40 2.35
N GLU A 814 -28.47 -1.59 1.92
CA GLU A 814 -28.91 -2.86 2.49
C GLU A 814 -28.51 -2.98 3.99
N LYS A 815 -27.52 -2.21 4.47
CA LYS A 815 -27.21 -2.12 5.91
C LYS A 815 -28.42 -1.67 6.72
N ARG A 816 -29.27 -0.77 6.19
CA ARG A 816 -30.50 -0.36 6.90
C ARG A 816 -31.41 -1.56 7.19
N ARG A 817 -31.64 -2.41 6.19
CA ARG A 817 -32.44 -3.63 6.36
C ARG A 817 -31.83 -4.62 7.33
N LEU A 818 -30.48 -4.77 7.25
CA LEU A 818 -29.72 -5.60 8.16
C LEU A 818 -29.82 -5.09 9.61
N PHE A 819 -29.68 -3.78 9.84
CA PHE A 819 -29.80 -3.15 11.15
C PHE A 819 -31.24 -3.27 11.73
N ASP A 820 -32.25 -3.09 10.89
CA ASP A 820 -33.66 -3.28 11.28
C ASP A 820 -33.95 -4.74 11.68
N LEU A 821 -33.45 -5.70 10.89
CA LEU A 821 -33.57 -7.12 11.14
C LEU A 821 -32.94 -7.56 12.47
N LEU A 822 -31.77 -7.01 12.77
CA LEU A 822 -31.03 -7.25 14.01
C LEU A 822 -31.44 -6.36 15.18
N GLN A 823 -32.23 -5.31 14.93
CA GLN A 823 -32.45 -4.22 15.88
C GLN A 823 -31.10 -3.72 16.46
N ALA A 824 -30.11 -3.47 15.56
CA ALA A 824 -28.72 -3.25 15.94
C ALA A 824 -28.51 -1.99 16.79
N GLU A 825 -29.33 -0.94 16.62
CA GLU A 825 -29.30 0.26 17.45
C GLU A 825 -29.62 -0.07 18.91
N ALA A 826 -30.64 -0.86 19.18
CA ALA A 826 -31.05 -1.24 20.54
C ALA A 826 -30.14 -2.33 21.13
N ASN A 827 -29.71 -3.32 20.33
CA ASN A 827 -29.03 -4.51 20.80
C ASN A 827 -27.50 -4.38 20.84
N ALA A 828 -26.91 -3.52 20.00
CA ALA A 828 -25.46 -3.33 19.94
C ALA A 828 -25.04 -1.87 20.12
N GLY A 829 -25.97 -0.92 20.23
CA GLY A 829 -25.66 0.52 20.33
C GLY A 829 -24.97 1.08 19.10
N MET A 830 -25.27 0.52 17.91
CA MET A 830 -24.69 0.92 16.64
C MET A 830 -25.70 1.75 15.85
N GLU A 831 -25.24 2.81 15.18
CA GLU A 831 -26.08 3.68 14.35
C GLU A 831 -25.53 3.73 12.91
N LEU A 832 -26.38 4.14 11.97
CA LEU A 832 -25.98 4.39 10.59
C LEU A 832 -26.06 5.88 10.26
N THR A 833 -25.03 6.42 9.61
CA THR A 833 -25.09 7.75 9.01
C THR A 833 -26.03 7.79 7.79
N GLU A 834 -26.26 8.98 7.24
CA GLU A 834 -27.03 9.17 6.00
C GLU A 834 -26.42 8.38 4.80
N SER A 835 -25.13 8.15 4.80
CA SER A 835 -24.39 7.39 3.78
C SER A 835 -24.15 5.93 4.16
N PHE A 836 -24.83 5.44 5.21
CA PHE A 836 -24.75 4.07 5.72
C PHE A 836 -23.36 3.68 6.25
N ALA A 837 -22.54 4.63 6.70
CA ALA A 837 -21.39 4.36 7.55
C ALA A 837 -21.88 4.01 8.97
N MET A 838 -21.14 3.12 9.64
CA MET A 838 -21.50 2.66 10.99
C MET A 838 -20.86 3.54 12.07
N LEU A 839 -21.59 3.77 13.15
CA LEU A 839 -21.13 4.41 14.38
C LEU A 839 -21.36 3.43 15.55
N PRO A 840 -20.36 3.22 16.46
CA PRO A 840 -18.97 3.69 16.37
C PRO A 840 -18.25 3.22 15.11
N THR A 841 -17.16 3.89 14.71
CA THR A 841 -16.40 3.57 13.49
C THR A 841 -15.84 2.16 13.49
N ALA A 842 -15.31 1.71 14.66
CA ALA A 842 -14.82 0.35 14.85
C ALA A 842 -15.98 -0.65 14.90
N ALA A 843 -16.52 -1.00 13.74
CA ALA A 843 -17.71 -1.84 13.60
C ALA A 843 -17.70 -2.63 12.29
N VAL A 844 -18.30 -3.83 12.32
CA VAL A 844 -18.49 -4.70 11.16
C VAL A 844 -19.92 -5.22 11.13
N SER A 845 -20.53 -5.32 9.95
CA SER A 845 -21.85 -5.93 9.79
C SER A 845 -21.95 -6.68 8.46
N GLY A 846 -22.71 -7.76 8.41
CA GLY A 846 -22.82 -8.58 7.22
C GLY A 846 -23.82 -9.72 7.36
N TYR A 847 -23.73 -10.66 6.44
CA TYR A 847 -24.57 -11.85 6.37
C TYR A 847 -23.74 -13.11 6.63
N TYR A 848 -24.40 -14.22 6.99
CA TYR A 848 -23.82 -15.55 7.02
C TYR A 848 -24.52 -16.48 6.04
N PHE A 849 -23.75 -17.13 5.18
CA PHE A 849 -24.21 -18.16 4.26
C PHE A 849 -23.53 -19.48 4.58
N SER A 850 -24.27 -20.58 4.68
CA SER A 850 -23.74 -21.89 5.09
C SER A 850 -23.54 -22.87 3.95
N HIS A 851 -23.91 -22.50 2.71
CA HIS A 851 -23.78 -23.40 1.56
C HIS A 851 -22.31 -23.80 1.34
N PRO A 852 -21.98 -25.09 1.15
CA PRO A 852 -20.57 -25.55 1.08
C PRO A 852 -19.79 -25.02 -0.12
N GLN A 853 -20.47 -24.55 -1.15
CA GLN A 853 -19.87 -23.97 -2.36
C GLN A 853 -20.06 -22.45 -2.41
N SER A 854 -20.50 -21.83 -1.31
CA SER A 854 -20.52 -20.37 -1.25
C SER A 854 -19.07 -19.83 -1.29
N GLN A 855 -18.88 -18.76 -2.04
CA GLN A 855 -17.58 -18.13 -2.23
C GLN A 855 -17.72 -16.63 -2.41
N TYR A 856 -16.69 -15.89 -2.11
CA TYR A 856 -16.64 -14.46 -2.41
C TYR A 856 -16.46 -14.23 -3.92
N PHE A 857 -17.07 -13.19 -4.44
CA PHE A 857 -16.96 -12.79 -5.83
C PHE A 857 -17.13 -11.27 -5.98
N VAL A 858 -16.80 -10.74 -7.13
CA VAL A 858 -16.98 -9.34 -7.47
C VAL A 858 -18.17 -9.21 -8.42
N VAL A 859 -19.20 -8.46 -8.05
CA VAL A 859 -20.34 -8.17 -8.94
C VAL A 859 -19.86 -7.45 -10.20
N GLY A 860 -18.97 -6.48 -10.06
CA GLY A 860 -18.38 -5.76 -11.18
C GLY A 860 -19.28 -4.68 -11.76
N ARG A 861 -19.27 -4.52 -13.09
CA ARG A 861 -20.06 -3.51 -13.80
C ARG A 861 -21.52 -3.93 -13.94
N LEU A 862 -22.40 -2.94 -13.86
CA LEU A 862 -23.87 -3.11 -13.90
C LEU A 862 -24.46 -2.40 -15.11
N SER A 863 -25.28 -3.13 -15.86
CA SER A 863 -26.06 -2.55 -16.96
C SER A 863 -27.22 -1.71 -16.46
N ARG A 864 -27.72 -0.78 -17.29
CA ARG A 864 -28.94 0.00 -17.00
C ARG A 864 -30.16 -0.91 -16.75
N GLU A 865 -30.23 -2.04 -17.45
CA GLU A 865 -31.26 -3.05 -17.26
C GLU A 865 -31.26 -3.58 -15.81
N GLN A 866 -30.10 -4.00 -15.30
CA GLN A 866 -30.03 -4.55 -13.95
C GLN A 866 -30.29 -3.48 -12.87
N VAL A 867 -29.76 -2.26 -13.05
CA VAL A 867 -30.02 -1.16 -12.10
C VAL A 867 -31.52 -0.82 -12.06
N SER A 868 -32.20 -0.81 -13.20
CA SER A 868 -33.65 -0.60 -13.26
C SER A 868 -34.42 -1.75 -12.60
N ASP A 869 -34.00 -3.00 -12.81
CA ASP A 869 -34.59 -4.17 -12.17
C ASP A 869 -34.39 -4.14 -10.65
N TYR A 870 -33.15 -3.80 -10.19
CA TYR A 870 -32.83 -3.65 -8.79
C TYR A 870 -33.65 -2.55 -8.11
N ALA A 871 -33.74 -1.36 -8.73
CA ALA A 871 -34.54 -0.25 -8.22
C ALA A 871 -36.03 -0.66 -8.06
N ARG A 872 -36.61 -1.35 -9.06
CA ARG A 872 -37.98 -1.86 -9.02
C ARG A 872 -38.16 -2.88 -7.88
N ARG A 873 -37.24 -3.85 -7.71
CA ARG A 873 -37.31 -4.87 -6.64
C ARG A 873 -37.22 -4.24 -5.25
N LYS A 874 -36.36 -3.25 -5.11
CA LYS A 874 -36.12 -2.53 -3.86
C LYS A 874 -37.20 -1.48 -3.55
N GLY A 875 -38.01 -1.09 -4.52
CA GLY A 875 -39.07 -0.09 -4.37
C GLY A 875 -38.57 1.35 -4.31
N VAL A 876 -37.45 1.64 -4.98
CA VAL A 876 -36.83 2.99 -5.10
C VAL A 876 -36.85 3.46 -6.55
N ASP A 877 -36.69 4.76 -6.78
CA ASP A 877 -36.53 5.24 -8.16
C ASP A 877 -35.13 4.87 -8.73
N ARG A 878 -35.04 4.80 -10.07
CA ARG A 878 -33.77 4.42 -10.74
C ARG A 878 -32.67 5.42 -10.43
N ALA A 879 -32.94 6.70 -10.38
CA ALA A 879 -31.94 7.73 -10.11
C ALA A 879 -31.34 7.57 -8.70
N GLN A 880 -32.13 7.11 -7.74
CA GLN A 880 -31.62 6.77 -6.40
C GLN A 880 -30.71 5.55 -6.43
N ALA A 881 -31.10 4.48 -7.13
CA ALA A 881 -30.27 3.29 -7.28
C ALA A 881 -28.96 3.60 -8.05
N GLU A 882 -29.01 4.43 -9.09
CA GLU A 882 -27.85 4.89 -9.84
C GLU A 882 -26.88 5.68 -8.96
N ARG A 883 -27.35 6.52 -8.04
CA ARG A 883 -26.50 7.23 -7.06
C ARG A 883 -25.81 6.24 -6.12
N TRP A 884 -26.52 5.27 -5.57
CA TRP A 884 -25.94 4.27 -4.66
C TRP A 884 -24.93 3.33 -5.33
N LEU A 885 -25.11 3.07 -6.63
CA LEU A 885 -24.28 2.16 -7.42
C LEU A 885 -23.34 2.89 -8.39
N ALA A 886 -23.13 4.20 -8.23
CA ALA A 886 -22.41 5.05 -9.19
C ALA A 886 -21.03 4.51 -9.59
N SER A 887 -20.29 3.90 -8.66
CA SER A 887 -18.98 3.30 -8.91
C SER A 887 -19.03 2.01 -9.78
N ASN A 888 -20.19 1.36 -9.84
CA ASN A 888 -20.37 0.09 -10.54
C ASN A 888 -21.08 0.25 -11.89
N LEU A 889 -21.56 1.43 -12.23
CA LEU A 889 -22.30 1.63 -13.50
C LEU A 889 -21.39 1.45 -14.71
N ASP A 890 -21.92 0.78 -15.74
CA ASP A 890 -21.29 0.65 -17.07
C ASP A 890 -21.73 1.75 -18.04
N TYR A 891 -22.49 2.71 -17.58
CA TYR A 891 -23.06 3.83 -18.34
C TYR A 891 -23.06 5.09 -17.49
N ASP A 892 -23.15 6.26 -18.12
CA ASP A 892 -23.38 7.52 -17.43
C ASP A 892 -24.89 7.71 -17.18
N PRO A 893 -25.31 8.02 -15.94
CA PRO A 893 -26.69 8.39 -15.62
C PRO A 893 -27.15 9.62 -16.41
N GLU A 894 -28.44 9.65 -16.82
CA GLU A 894 -29.05 10.79 -17.50
C GLU A 894 -29.38 11.90 -16.51
#